data_998c399b9074ab31ebb73d9eb839d3c8
#
_entry.id   998c399b9074ab31ebb73d9eb839d3c8
#
_cell.length_a   1.000
_cell.length_b   1.000
_cell.length_c   1.000
_cell.angle_alpha   90.00
_cell.angle_beta   90.00
_cell.angle_gamma   90.00
#
_symmetry.space_group_name_H-M   'P 1'
#
loop_
_entity.id
_entity.type
_entity.pdbx_description
1 polymer ?
#
loop_
_entity_poly.entity_id
_entity_poly.type
_entity_poly.pdbx_seq_one_letter_code
_entity_poly.pdbx_strand_id
1 'polypeptide(L)'
;MCAKKAKEKPLVKQTYSQLTKSYYSDLRAQGMIFAKIVRSPVVKGTIKEISLNNIPEGFYFFTAKDLGEQNYVETLDIQTEIFASENVYYKGQPLGIIAGPDPILLDSLATEIKIDIEKDPALKNKEKDFPYAQRFIRNGKAQKPEEFARLFSKKNFDIKGTWTCALNAPFCNETNGALCTFEKNILTVCGPTQWPKHLQENLCRVFNLKNEEVFIKKTISSSPHTNTIWINTILSIQTALVAIKTGHPVQLVLSRDEHIEFMTKKSPITIKIRTSVKKDGFIDANQILIELDSGYHNPFAAEILDRLVIAANSIYSVRNLEIIAKAYESNNPPVSFNIETIDSQAFFAIENQIQKICNATGFLPGTFRMQNFERKFSMPFSFSNERVKECFEALTRQSDLNRKFISYSLEAKNNKFSFSKIPNIPYRGIGTACGFNGVGYYGTNIFACNQKMEATLEKDGTCTIHALQPSNSTLEIWKTTAAKILELDPKQVKLDSAFDYKEDPAVPESIYSNLTIMNYLLKKCCLDIQSKRFRKPLPLTSSKGITVTQMKMWNKEKFSGVPFFTTSFGAITVELEIDPFTYKIKIKKINTILNAGKIVLPKVAENSVKLAIQHTLSELVEGEVIPYEKIAVFFMNSENESTQIDGLISRILPAAFSSAVSQALSLEINTIPLNTEKVFKEIMANENSTNTK
;
A
#
# COMPACT_ATOMS: atom_id res chain seq x y z
N MET A 1 -20.46 -43.14 1.63
CA MET A 1 -20.71 -42.19 2.74
C MET A 1 -21.29 -40.92 2.13
N CYS A 2 -22.58 -40.63 2.36
CA CYS A 2 -23.29 -39.51 1.76
C CYS A 2 -22.78 -38.17 2.30
N ALA A 3 -22.22 -37.36 1.45
CA ALA A 3 -22.03 -35.95 1.75
C ALA A 3 -23.40 -35.28 1.91
N LYS A 4 -23.71 -34.80 3.11
CA LYS A 4 -24.87 -33.96 3.37
C LYS A 4 -24.72 -32.69 2.54
N LYS A 5 -25.53 -32.50 1.50
CA LYS A 5 -25.67 -31.21 0.81
C LYS A 5 -26.07 -30.16 1.84
N ALA A 6 -25.18 -29.26 2.16
CA ALA A 6 -25.52 -28.08 2.92
C ALA A 6 -26.57 -27.31 2.11
N LYS A 7 -27.74 -27.05 2.69
CA LYS A 7 -28.76 -26.20 2.05
C LYS A 7 -28.24 -24.79 1.96
N GLU A 8 -27.86 -24.39 0.78
CA GLU A 8 -27.44 -23.00 0.46
C GLU A 8 -28.62 -22.07 0.73
N LYS A 9 -28.39 -21.07 1.58
CA LYS A 9 -29.39 -20.04 1.85
C LYS A 9 -29.30 -18.99 0.74
N PRO A 10 -30.42 -18.54 0.15
CA PRO A 10 -30.39 -17.51 -0.89
C PRO A 10 -29.79 -16.20 -0.34
N LEU A 11 -29.00 -15.50 -1.16
CA LEU A 11 -28.27 -14.27 -0.83
C LEU A 11 -29.14 -13.18 -0.20
N VAL A 12 -30.42 -13.10 -0.62
CA VAL A 12 -31.41 -12.11 -0.15
C VAL A 12 -31.73 -12.24 1.34
N LYS A 13 -31.38 -13.38 1.98
CA LYS A 13 -31.65 -13.64 3.42
C LYS A 13 -30.42 -13.55 4.32
N GLN A 14 -29.22 -13.26 3.77
CA GLN A 14 -28.04 -13.05 4.60
C GLN A 14 -28.04 -11.61 5.16
N THR A 15 -27.94 -11.49 6.48
CA THR A 15 -27.81 -10.16 7.11
C THR A 15 -26.46 -9.54 6.78
N TYR A 16 -26.38 -8.21 6.72
CA TYR A 16 -25.14 -7.45 6.46
C TYR A 16 -23.98 -7.94 7.35
N SER A 17 -24.25 -8.25 8.62
CA SER A 17 -23.26 -8.79 9.58
C SER A 17 -22.72 -10.19 9.22
N GLN A 18 -23.39 -10.96 8.36
CA GLN A 18 -22.90 -12.26 7.89
C GLN A 18 -22.02 -12.10 6.64
N LEU A 19 -22.35 -11.14 5.76
CA LEU A 19 -21.58 -10.85 4.55
C LEU A 19 -20.19 -10.28 4.88
N THR A 20 -20.09 -9.42 5.88
CA THR A 20 -18.79 -8.87 6.34
C THR A 20 -17.86 -9.91 6.98
N LYS A 21 -18.30 -11.16 7.11
CA LYS A 21 -17.50 -12.29 7.61
C LYS A 21 -17.20 -13.34 6.54
N SER A 22 -17.56 -13.09 5.29
CA SER A 22 -17.41 -14.03 4.19
C SER A 22 -16.64 -13.39 3.04
N TYR A 23 -15.87 -14.16 2.34
CA TYR A 23 -15.30 -13.78 1.06
C TYR A 23 -16.40 -13.81 -0.02
N TYR A 24 -16.34 -12.91 -1.00
CA TYR A 24 -17.34 -12.88 -2.07
C TYR A 24 -17.24 -14.11 -2.96
N SER A 25 -16.04 -14.68 -3.10
CA SER A 25 -15.79 -15.91 -3.87
C SER A 25 -16.48 -17.15 -3.29
N ASP A 26 -16.80 -17.14 -2.00
CA ASP A 26 -17.53 -18.22 -1.32
C ASP A 26 -19.06 -18.08 -1.42
N LEU A 27 -19.54 -16.91 -1.86
CA LEU A 27 -20.97 -16.68 -1.98
C LEU A 27 -21.56 -17.44 -3.17
N ARG A 28 -22.79 -17.94 -3.01
CA ARG A 28 -23.52 -18.63 -4.06
C ARG A 28 -24.96 -18.14 -4.12
N ALA A 29 -25.48 -18.03 -5.34
CA ALA A 29 -26.85 -17.69 -5.62
C ALA A 29 -27.52 -18.76 -6.50
N GLN A 30 -28.85 -18.90 -6.41
CA GLN A 30 -29.58 -19.86 -7.24
C GLN A 30 -29.57 -19.39 -8.71
N GLY A 31 -29.26 -20.29 -9.63
CA GLY A 31 -29.17 -19.99 -11.07
C GLY A 31 -27.98 -19.09 -11.44
N MET A 32 -26.96 -19.04 -10.59
CA MET A 32 -25.75 -18.25 -10.81
C MET A 32 -24.94 -18.77 -12.00
N ILE A 33 -24.48 -17.85 -12.82
CA ILE A 33 -23.51 -18.11 -13.92
C ILE A 33 -22.15 -17.49 -13.55
N PHE A 34 -21.11 -17.98 -14.23
CA PHE A 34 -19.74 -17.53 -14.04
C PHE A 34 -19.30 -16.59 -15.17
N ALA A 35 -18.39 -15.69 -14.88
CA ALA A 35 -17.85 -14.78 -15.85
C ALA A 35 -16.32 -14.78 -15.90
N LYS A 36 -15.75 -14.48 -17.07
CA LYS A 36 -14.33 -14.33 -17.31
C LYS A 36 -14.03 -13.12 -18.18
N ILE A 37 -12.97 -12.37 -17.83
CA ILE A 37 -12.55 -11.20 -18.62
C ILE A 37 -11.72 -11.65 -19.82
N VAL A 38 -12.08 -11.13 -20.98
CA VAL A 38 -11.29 -11.26 -22.21
C VAL A 38 -10.30 -10.11 -22.26
N ARG A 39 -9.02 -10.43 -22.46
CA ARG A 39 -7.93 -9.47 -22.30
C ARG A 39 -7.07 -9.34 -23.54
N SER A 40 -6.48 -8.16 -23.71
CA SER A 40 -5.52 -7.91 -24.77
C SER A 40 -4.26 -8.76 -24.63
N PRO A 41 -3.84 -9.49 -25.69
CA PRO A 41 -2.57 -10.19 -25.72
C PRO A 41 -1.39 -9.26 -26.05
N VAL A 42 -1.66 -8.02 -26.48
CA VAL A 42 -0.65 -7.06 -26.93
C VAL A 42 -0.53 -5.89 -25.96
N VAL A 43 0.64 -5.26 -25.99
CA VAL A 43 0.98 -4.13 -25.11
C VAL A 43 0.37 -2.81 -25.61
N LYS A 44 0.36 -2.61 -26.96
CA LYS A 44 -0.21 -1.42 -27.61
C LYS A 44 -0.68 -1.77 -29.01
N GLY A 45 -1.79 -1.20 -29.42
CA GLY A 45 -2.31 -1.39 -30.76
C GLY A 45 -3.74 -0.91 -30.97
N THR A 46 -4.18 -0.90 -32.22
CA THR A 46 -5.53 -0.52 -32.64
C THR A 46 -6.38 -1.78 -32.84
N ILE A 47 -7.53 -1.83 -32.20
CA ILE A 47 -8.48 -2.95 -32.29
C ILE A 47 -9.15 -2.93 -33.67
N LYS A 48 -9.03 -4.01 -34.40
CA LYS A 48 -9.72 -4.21 -35.68
C LYS A 48 -11.00 -5.01 -35.49
N GLU A 49 -10.92 -6.12 -34.74
CA GLU A 49 -12.06 -6.99 -34.51
C GLU A 49 -11.92 -7.73 -33.17
N ILE A 50 -13.03 -7.80 -32.44
CA ILE A 50 -13.22 -8.71 -31.32
C ILE A 50 -14.55 -9.42 -31.55
N SER A 51 -14.51 -10.73 -31.79
CA SER A 51 -15.71 -11.51 -32.10
C SER A 51 -15.62 -12.93 -31.57
N LEU A 52 -16.77 -13.50 -31.25
CA LEU A 52 -16.93 -14.91 -30.92
C LEU A 52 -18.04 -15.48 -31.80
N ASN A 53 -17.69 -16.46 -32.65
CA ASN A 53 -18.64 -17.15 -33.47
C ASN A 53 -19.22 -18.36 -32.74
N ASN A 54 -20.50 -18.69 -33.01
CA ASN A 54 -21.18 -19.87 -32.47
C ASN A 54 -21.23 -19.93 -30.93
N ILE A 55 -21.77 -18.86 -30.32
CA ILE A 55 -21.98 -18.82 -28.87
C ILE A 55 -23.03 -19.85 -28.49
N PRO A 56 -22.72 -20.87 -27.65
CA PRO A 56 -23.68 -21.87 -27.21
C PRO A 56 -24.84 -21.23 -26.42
N GLU A 57 -26.00 -21.87 -26.38
CA GLU A 57 -27.14 -21.43 -25.59
C GLU A 57 -26.77 -21.33 -24.11
N GLY A 58 -27.18 -20.22 -23.47
CA GLY A 58 -26.86 -19.91 -22.08
C GLY A 58 -25.47 -19.30 -21.85
N PHE A 59 -24.69 -19.09 -22.93
CA PHE A 59 -23.46 -18.32 -22.88
C PHE A 59 -23.64 -16.93 -23.50
N TYR A 60 -22.87 -15.97 -23.02
CA TYR A 60 -23.02 -14.56 -23.40
C TYR A 60 -21.64 -13.92 -23.55
N PHE A 61 -21.48 -13.02 -24.50
CA PHE A 61 -20.26 -12.28 -24.72
C PHE A 61 -20.59 -10.78 -24.91
N PHE A 62 -19.96 -9.92 -24.11
CA PHE A 62 -20.15 -8.47 -24.14
C PHE A 62 -18.82 -7.74 -24.26
N THR A 63 -18.86 -6.56 -24.90
CA THR A 63 -17.70 -5.70 -25.19
C THR A 63 -18.01 -4.25 -24.91
N ALA A 64 -17.10 -3.32 -25.24
CA ALA A 64 -17.31 -1.88 -25.14
C ALA A 64 -18.60 -1.40 -25.85
N LYS A 65 -19.00 -2.07 -26.95
CA LYS A 65 -20.21 -1.72 -27.72
C LYS A 65 -21.50 -1.83 -26.90
N ASP A 66 -21.54 -2.74 -25.92
CA ASP A 66 -22.72 -2.96 -25.07
C ASP A 66 -22.92 -1.87 -24.01
N LEU A 67 -21.90 -1.05 -23.73
CA LEU A 67 -21.92 0.10 -22.84
C LEU A 67 -22.01 1.43 -23.61
N GLY A 68 -21.58 1.46 -24.87
CA GLY A 68 -21.59 2.67 -25.69
C GLY A 68 -20.82 3.83 -25.06
N GLU A 69 -21.40 5.01 -25.02
CA GLU A 69 -20.79 6.22 -24.45
C GLU A 69 -20.53 6.13 -22.93
N GLN A 70 -21.17 5.18 -22.23
CA GLN A 70 -20.99 4.98 -20.78
C GLN A 70 -19.82 4.03 -20.46
N ASN A 71 -18.99 3.64 -21.44
CA ASN A 71 -17.88 2.69 -21.27
C ASN A 71 -16.69 3.27 -20.52
N TYR A 72 -16.89 3.94 -19.39
CA TYR A 72 -15.82 4.45 -18.54
C TYR A 72 -16.18 4.45 -17.06
N VAL A 73 -15.16 4.39 -16.22
CA VAL A 73 -15.20 4.67 -14.76
C VAL A 73 -14.57 6.03 -14.53
N GLU A 74 -15.28 6.88 -13.82
CA GLU A 74 -14.75 8.18 -13.39
C GLU A 74 -14.14 8.05 -11.99
N THR A 75 -12.84 8.36 -11.88
CA THR A 75 -12.13 8.35 -10.61
C THR A 75 -11.36 9.66 -10.47
N LEU A 76 -11.77 10.50 -9.52
CA LEU A 76 -11.33 11.91 -9.45
C LEU A 76 -11.67 12.61 -10.79
N ASP A 77 -10.69 13.18 -11.44
CA ASP A 77 -10.85 13.89 -12.72
C ASP A 77 -10.45 13.05 -13.94
N ILE A 78 -10.29 11.70 -13.77
CA ILE A 78 -9.82 10.80 -14.81
C ILE A 78 -10.88 9.77 -15.17
N GLN A 79 -11.13 9.62 -16.47
CA GLN A 79 -11.98 8.60 -17.05
C GLN A 79 -11.12 7.42 -17.51
N THR A 80 -11.43 6.21 -17.02
CA THR A 80 -10.77 4.96 -17.41
C THR A 80 -11.77 4.05 -18.10
N GLU A 81 -11.47 3.59 -19.31
CA GLU A 81 -12.34 2.67 -20.06
C GLU A 81 -12.62 1.38 -19.28
N ILE A 82 -13.86 0.92 -19.29
CA ILE A 82 -14.29 -0.37 -18.72
C ILE A 82 -13.80 -1.52 -19.60
N PHE A 83 -13.96 -1.36 -20.92
CA PHE A 83 -13.40 -2.21 -21.95
C PHE A 83 -12.71 -1.32 -22.98
N ALA A 84 -11.57 -1.74 -23.49
CA ALA A 84 -10.92 -1.03 -24.60
C ALA A 84 -11.84 -0.99 -25.82
N SER A 85 -12.06 0.20 -26.37
CA SER A 85 -12.99 0.44 -27.47
C SER A 85 -12.31 0.46 -28.82
N GLU A 86 -11.28 1.30 -28.99
CA GLU A 86 -10.54 1.50 -30.24
C GLU A 86 -9.08 1.10 -30.11
N ASN A 87 -8.45 1.43 -28.99
CA ASN A 87 -7.03 1.23 -28.80
C ASN A 87 -6.73 0.45 -27.51
N VAL A 88 -5.64 -0.30 -27.56
CA VAL A 88 -5.05 -0.97 -26.40
C VAL A 88 -3.79 -0.23 -25.97
N TYR A 89 -3.62 -0.03 -24.69
CA TYR A 89 -2.53 0.74 -24.09
C TYR A 89 -1.62 -0.08 -23.18
N TYR A 90 -2.05 -1.27 -22.72
CA TYR A 90 -1.25 -2.19 -21.94
C TYR A 90 -1.69 -3.65 -22.12
N LYS A 91 -0.75 -4.59 -21.97
CA LYS A 91 -1.07 -6.02 -22.00
C LYS A 91 -2.03 -6.38 -20.87
N GLY A 92 -3.09 -7.12 -21.19
CA GLY A 92 -4.12 -7.52 -20.24
C GLY A 92 -5.24 -6.48 -20.04
N GLN A 93 -5.26 -5.39 -20.82
CA GLN A 93 -6.40 -4.45 -20.81
C GLN A 93 -7.69 -5.20 -21.18
N PRO A 94 -8.79 -5.01 -20.42
CA PRO A 94 -10.05 -5.68 -20.70
C PRO A 94 -10.61 -5.30 -22.08
N LEU A 95 -10.96 -6.31 -22.88
CA LEU A 95 -11.58 -6.16 -24.21
C LEU A 95 -13.06 -6.51 -24.21
N GLY A 96 -13.47 -7.40 -23.28
CA GLY A 96 -14.82 -7.87 -23.14
C GLY A 96 -14.96 -8.81 -21.94
N ILE A 97 -16.16 -9.32 -21.75
CA ILE A 97 -16.50 -10.31 -20.71
C ILE A 97 -17.33 -11.43 -21.34
N ILE A 98 -16.96 -12.68 -21.06
CA ILE A 98 -17.72 -13.86 -21.42
C ILE A 98 -18.33 -14.48 -20.16
N ALA A 99 -19.56 -14.99 -20.24
CA ALA A 99 -20.25 -15.58 -19.12
C ALA A 99 -21.08 -16.79 -19.52
N GLY A 100 -21.25 -17.73 -18.60
CA GLY A 100 -22.04 -18.95 -18.79
C GLY A 100 -22.13 -19.84 -17.56
N PRO A 101 -22.97 -20.90 -17.61
CA PRO A 101 -23.24 -21.75 -16.46
C PRO A 101 -22.11 -22.75 -16.15
N ASP A 102 -21.31 -23.13 -17.16
CA ASP A 102 -20.22 -24.11 -17.02
C ASP A 102 -18.85 -23.41 -17.09
N PRO A 103 -18.09 -23.35 -15.99
CA PRO A 103 -16.79 -22.67 -15.96
C PRO A 103 -15.72 -23.34 -16.83
N ILE A 104 -15.81 -24.68 -17.08
CA ILE A 104 -14.83 -25.39 -17.92
C ILE A 104 -15.05 -25.03 -19.39
N LEU A 105 -16.32 -25.08 -19.83
CA LEU A 105 -16.65 -24.66 -21.21
C LEU A 105 -16.39 -23.17 -21.42
N LEU A 106 -16.61 -22.36 -20.38
CA LEU A 106 -16.30 -20.91 -20.40
C LEU A 106 -14.80 -20.66 -20.66
N ASP A 107 -13.91 -21.43 -20.05
CA ASP A 107 -12.47 -21.35 -20.29
C ASP A 107 -12.11 -21.71 -21.73
N SER A 108 -12.73 -22.75 -22.29
CA SER A 108 -12.54 -23.13 -23.69
C SER A 108 -13.00 -22.03 -24.65
N LEU A 109 -14.23 -21.55 -24.48
CA LEU A 109 -14.80 -20.49 -25.32
C LEU A 109 -13.98 -19.19 -25.27
N ALA A 110 -13.42 -18.87 -24.12
CA ALA A 110 -12.55 -17.69 -23.99
C ALA A 110 -11.30 -17.76 -24.89
N THR A 111 -10.82 -18.96 -25.20
CA THR A 111 -9.67 -19.16 -26.10
C THR A 111 -10.08 -19.13 -27.61
N GLU A 112 -11.37 -19.30 -27.91
CA GLU A 112 -11.91 -19.26 -29.27
C GLU A 112 -12.25 -17.83 -29.73
N ILE A 113 -12.23 -16.85 -28.83
CA ILE A 113 -12.51 -15.45 -29.16
C ILE A 113 -11.43 -14.94 -30.12
N LYS A 114 -11.87 -14.52 -31.32
CA LYS A 114 -11.02 -13.86 -32.30
C LYS A 114 -10.68 -12.46 -31.78
N ILE A 115 -9.39 -12.20 -31.59
CA ILE A 115 -8.86 -10.88 -31.21
C ILE A 115 -7.88 -10.45 -32.30
N ASP A 116 -8.30 -9.49 -33.12
CA ASP A 116 -7.48 -8.90 -34.19
C ASP A 116 -7.10 -7.47 -33.80
N ILE A 117 -5.83 -7.27 -33.48
CA ILE A 117 -5.25 -5.98 -33.04
C ILE A 117 -4.02 -5.70 -33.92
N GLU A 118 -4.07 -4.59 -34.63
CA GLU A 118 -2.90 -4.04 -35.30
C GLU A 118 -1.92 -3.48 -34.27
N LYS A 119 -0.75 -4.12 -34.18
CA LYS A 119 0.24 -3.80 -33.15
C LYS A 119 0.94 -2.49 -33.45
N ASP A 120 0.94 -1.58 -32.48
CA ASP A 120 1.76 -0.37 -32.47
C ASP A 120 3.09 -0.59 -31.72
N PRO A 121 4.13 0.16 -32.05
CA PRO A 121 5.34 0.13 -31.23
C PRO A 121 5.01 0.61 -29.80
N ALA A 122 5.46 -0.13 -28.79
CA ALA A 122 5.34 0.28 -27.41
C ALA A 122 6.02 1.66 -27.16
N LEU A 123 5.51 2.39 -26.18
CA LEU A 123 6.08 3.68 -25.78
C LEU A 123 7.59 3.54 -25.51
N LYS A 124 8.41 4.19 -26.31
CA LYS A 124 9.86 4.20 -26.12
C LYS A 124 10.22 5.23 -25.05
N ASN A 125 11.36 5.03 -24.38
CA ASN A 125 11.88 5.94 -23.35
C ASN A 125 12.01 7.43 -23.76
N LYS A 126 11.77 7.79 -25.02
CA LYS A 126 11.79 9.17 -25.56
C LYS A 126 10.63 10.05 -25.06
N GLU A 127 9.52 9.46 -24.56
CA GLU A 127 8.40 10.23 -24.01
C GLU A 127 8.65 10.68 -22.56
N LYS A 128 9.82 10.38 -22.00
CA LYS A 128 10.29 10.91 -20.71
C LYS A 128 10.53 12.42 -20.68
N ASP A 129 10.35 13.11 -21.80
CA ASP A 129 10.46 14.58 -21.85
C ASP A 129 9.23 15.29 -21.26
N PHE A 130 8.07 14.60 -21.20
CA PHE A 130 6.80 15.13 -20.70
C PHE A 130 6.28 14.29 -19.53
N PRO A 131 6.68 14.60 -18.29
CA PRO A 131 6.15 13.88 -17.13
C PRO A 131 4.66 14.22 -16.92
N TYR A 132 3.87 13.19 -16.60
CA TYR A 132 2.46 13.30 -16.23
C TYR A 132 2.27 14.16 -14.95
N ALA A 133 3.20 14.04 -14.00
CA ALA A 133 3.29 14.90 -12.83
C ALA A 133 4.75 15.12 -12.46
N GLN A 134 5.06 16.31 -11.92
CA GLN A 134 6.41 16.62 -11.44
C GLN A 134 6.39 17.45 -10.17
N ARG A 135 7.47 17.30 -9.37
CA ARG A 135 7.70 18.08 -8.15
C ARG A 135 9.17 18.51 -8.08
N PHE A 136 9.40 19.69 -7.57
CA PHE A 136 10.73 20.23 -7.32
C PHE A 136 10.78 20.87 -5.94
N ILE A 137 11.75 20.45 -5.14
CA ILE A 137 11.99 21.02 -3.81
C ILE A 137 13.47 21.37 -3.71
N ARG A 138 13.77 22.58 -3.27
CA ARG A 138 15.12 22.98 -2.87
C ARG A 138 15.05 23.69 -1.52
N ASN A 139 15.84 23.24 -0.58
CA ASN A 139 15.91 23.80 0.76
C ASN A 139 17.36 23.92 1.24
N GLY A 140 17.67 24.94 2.03
CA GLY A 140 19.00 25.19 2.55
C GLY A 140 19.60 26.50 2.05
N LYS A 141 20.93 26.65 2.18
CA LYS A 141 21.64 27.88 1.81
C LYS A 141 21.92 27.99 0.31
N ALA A 142 22.18 26.88 -0.36
CA ALA A 142 22.46 26.84 -1.80
C ALA A 142 21.14 26.90 -2.58
N GLN A 143 20.78 28.08 -3.07
CA GLN A 143 19.53 28.32 -3.80
C GLN A 143 19.69 28.20 -5.32
N LYS A 144 20.88 28.40 -5.84
CA LYS A 144 21.18 28.31 -7.28
C LYS A 144 21.76 26.93 -7.65
N PRO A 145 21.49 26.41 -8.85
CA PRO A 145 22.02 25.11 -9.29
C PRO A 145 23.55 25.02 -9.18
N GLU A 146 24.26 26.08 -9.54
CA GLU A 146 25.73 26.13 -9.52
C GLU A 146 26.27 26.12 -8.08
N GLU A 147 25.58 26.76 -7.15
CA GLU A 147 25.92 26.74 -5.72
C GLU A 147 25.70 25.34 -5.14
N PHE A 148 24.59 24.70 -5.52
CA PHE A 148 24.29 23.36 -5.10
C PHE A 148 25.30 22.34 -5.63
N ALA A 149 25.69 22.45 -6.92
CA ALA A 149 26.69 21.58 -7.53
C ALA A 149 28.06 21.65 -6.83
N ARG A 150 28.44 22.83 -6.32
CA ARG A 150 29.72 23.05 -5.61
C ARG A 150 29.79 22.33 -4.26
N LEU A 151 28.65 21.94 -3.66
CA LEU A 151 28.61 21.19 -2.40
C LEU A 151 29.18 19.78 -2.53
N PHE A 152 29.26 19.25 -3.76
CA PHE A 152 29.82 17.94 -4.06
C PHE A 152 31.33 18.06 -4.46
N SER A 153 32.07 18.85 -3.72
CA SER A 153 33.49 19.04 -3.94
C SER A 153 34.34 17.94 -3.31
N LYS A 154 35.62 17.83 -3.77
CA LYS A 154 36.59 16.85 -3.25
C LYS A 154 36.92 16.96 -1.74
N LYS A 155 36.46 18.03 -1.07
CA LYS A 155 36.63 18.21 0.38
C LYS A 155 35.74 17.30 1.24
N ASN A 156 34.61 16.85 0.70
CA ASN A 156 33.64 15.99 1.34
C ASN A 156 33.62 14.59 0.67
N PHE A 157 33.01 13.61 1.32
CA PHE A 157 32.68 12.34 0.68
C PHE A 157 31.48 12.59 -0.27
N ASP A 158 31.64 12.28 -1.55
CA ASP A 158 30.60 12.36 -2.58
C ASP A 158 30.12 10.93 -2.90
N ILE A 159 28.97 10.55 -2.35
CA ILE A 159 28.45 9.18 -2.45
C ILE A 159 27.21 9.17 -3.34
N LYS A 160 27.28 8.40 -4.43
CA LYS A 160 26.17 8.23 -5.37
C LYS A 160 25.57 6.85 -5.23
N GLY A 161 24.23 6.76 -5.26
CA GLY A 161 23.47 5.51 -5.27
C GLY A 161 22.33 5.57 -6.27
N THR A 162 21.98 4.42 -6.84
CA THR A 162 20.78 4.25 -7.66
C THR A 162 20.01 3.08 -7.09
N TRP A 163 18.77 3.30 -6.71
CA TRP A 163 17.92 2.36 -6.02
C TRP A 163 16.69 2.10 -6.87
N THR A 164 16.37 0.84 -7.12
CA THR A 164 15.29 0.45 -8.02
C THR A 164 14.33 -0.49 -7.31
N CYS A 165 13.04 -0.22 -7.44
CA CYS A 165 12.02 -1.18 -7.06
C CYS A 165 11.30 -1.62 -8.34
N ALA A 166 11.26 -2.93 -8.56
CA ALA A 166 10.58 -3.50 -9.71
C ALA A 166 9.07 -3.50 -9.53
N LEU A 167 8.36 -3.72 -10.63
CA LEU A 167 6.93 -4.00 -10.62
C LEU A 167 6.67 -5.24 -9.76
N ASN A 168 5.86 -5.10 -8.72
CA ASN A 168 5.58 -6.19 -7.78
C ASN A 168 4.08 -6.28 -7.45
N ALA A 169 3.52 -7.49 -7.53
CA ALA A 169 2.15 -7.77 -7.14
C ALA A 169 2.11 -8.16 -5.65
N PRO A 170 1.35 -7.46 -4.80
CA PRO A 170 1.19 -7.86 -3.43
C PRO A 170 0.40 -9.18 -3.36
N PHE A 171 0.78 -10.07 -2.45
CA PHE A 171 0.01 -11.28 -2.18
C PHE A 171 -1.31 -10.92 -1.49
N CYS A 172 -2.40 -11.52 -1.93
CA CYS A 172 -3.72 -11.37 -1.32
C CYS A 172 -4.37 -12.74 -1.07
N ASN A 173 -5.17 -12.85 -0.01
CA ASN A 173 -5.86 -14.10 0.32
C ASN A 173 -6.96 -14.43 -0.70
N GLU A 174 -7.69 -13.40 -1.13
CA GLU A 174 -8.76 -13.48 -2.12
C GLU A 174 -8.40 -12.61 -3.34
N THR A 175 -8.61 -13.13 -4.54
CA THR A 175 -8.43 -12.39 -5.80
C THR A 175 -9.57 -11.41 -6.02
N ASN A 176 -9.39 -10.41 -6.90
CA ASN A 176 -10.40 -9.41 -7.19
C ASN A 176 -11.56 -9.97 -8.02
N GLY A 177 -12.72 -9.33 -7.89
CA GLY A 177 -13.94 -9.64 -8.62
C GLY A 177 -15.19 -9.19 -7.88
N ALA A 178 -16.34 -9.71 -8.27
CA ALA A 178 -17.63 -9.38 -7.67
C ALA A 178 -18.67 -10.48 -7.91
N LEU A 179 -19.73 -10.47 -7.11
CA LEU A 179 -20.97 -11.18 -7.36
C LEU A 179 -22.09 -10.15 -7.49
N CYS A 180 -22.76 -10.15 -8.63
CA CYS A 180 -23.83 -9.19 -8.96
C CYS A 180 -25.15 -9.93 -9.19
N THR A 181 -26.25 -9.34 -8.71
CA THR A 181 -27.63 -9.77 -8.97
C THR A 181 -28.47 -8.59 -9.42
N PHE A 182 -29.37 -8.80 -10.37
CA PHE A 182 -30.31 -7.79 -10.83
C PHE A 182 -31.72 -8.35 -10.82
N GLU A 183 -32.53 -7.89 -9.86
CA GLU A 183 -33.91 -8.35 -9.66
C GLU A 183 -34.84 -7.16 -9.39
N LYS A 184 -36.01 -7.11 -10.07
CA LYS A 184 -37.01 -6.05 -9.86
C LYS A 184 -36.43 -4.62 -9.96
N ASN A 185 -35.56 -4.41 -10.92
CA ASN A 185 -34.83 -3.14 -11.15
C ASN A 185 -33.89 -2.75 -10.00
N ILE A 186 -33.48 -3.70 -9.17
CA ILE A 186 -32.53 -3.50 -8.08
C ILE A 186 -31.24 -4.25 -8.42
N LEU A 187 -30.14 -3.51 -8.52
CA LEU A 187 -28.79 -4.06 -8.66
C LEU A 187 -28.14 -4.24 -7.29
N THR A 188 -27.77 -5.46 -6.96
CA THR A 188 -26.98 -5.74 -5.75
C THR A 188 -25.58 -6.21 -6.14
N VAL A 189 -24.56 -5.54 -5.63
CA VAL A 189 -23.15 -5.89 -5.84
C VAL A 189 -22.52 -6.32 -4.53
N CYS A 190 -22.03 -7.56 -4.46
CA CYS A 190 -21.28 -8.11 -3.33
C CYS A 190 -19.81 -8.20 -3.72
N GLY A 191 -18.92 -7.57 -2.95
CA GLY A 191 -17.48 -7.59 -3.25
C GLY A 191 -16.62 -6.84 -2.24
N PRO A 192 -15.29 -6.99 -2.33
CA PRO A 192 -14.34 -6.40 -1.40
C PRO A 192 -14.02 -4.93 -1.76
N THR A 193 -15.04 -4.09 -1.89
CA THR A 193 -14.82 -2.67 -2.20
C THR A 193 -14.31 -1.89 -1.00
N GLN A 194 -13.34 -1.02 -1.23
CA GLN A 194 -12.83 -0.05 -0.26
C GLN A 194 -13.34 1.38 -0.52
N TRP A 195 -14.17 1.57 -1.55
CA TRP A 195 -14.79 2.85 -1.86
C TRP A 195 -16.24 2.64 -2.34
N PRO A 196 -17.16 2.28 -1.42
CA PRO A 196 -18.53 1.93 -1.79
C PRO A 196 -19.25 3.04 -2.56
N LYS A 197 -19.08 4.30 -2.15
CA LYS A 197 -19.73 5.44 -2.80
C LYS A 197 -19.25 5.63 -4.24
N HIS A 198 -17.95 5.54 -4.48
CA HIS A 198 -17.38 5.58 -5.82
C HIS A 198 -17.94 4.46 -6.73
N LEU A 199 -18.07 3.24 -6.18
CA LEU A 199 -18.66 2.12 -6.89
C LEU A 199 -20.15 2.39 -7.22
N GLN A 200 -20.94 2.86 -6.24
CA GLN A 200 -22.36 3.17 -6.42
C GLN A 200 -22.58 4.25 -7.48
N GLU A 201 -21.86 5.36 -7.41
CA GLU A 201 -21.98 6.48 -8.34
C GLU A 201 -21.66 6.06 -9.78
N ASN A 202 -20.59 5.29 -9.98
CA ASN A 202 -20.25 4.77 -11.30
C ASN A 202 -21.28 3.76 -11.82
N LEU A 203 -21.81 2.86 -10.99
CA LEU A 203 -22.89 1.93 -11.38
C LEU A 203 -24.15 2.68 -11.77
N CYS A 204 -24.57 3.68 -10.98
CA CYS A 204 -25.73 4.52 -11.29
C CYS A 204 -25.56 5.23 -12.63
N ARG A 205 -24.39 5.81 -12.90
CA ARG A 205 -24.09 6.49 -14.15
C ARG A 205 -24.07 5.54 -15.35
N VAL A 206 -23.33 4.43 -15.25
CA VAL A 206 -23.14 3.49 -16.37
C VAL A 206 -24.46 2.84 -16.79
N PHE A 207 -25.29 2.47 -15.83
CA PHE A 207 -26.55 1.76 -16.12
C PHE A 207 -27.81 2.64 -16.03
N ASN A 208 -27.66 3.96 -15.86
CA ASN A 208 -28.75 4.91 -15.67
C ASN A 208 -29.75 4.49 -14.58
N LEU A 209 -29.19 4.02 -13.44
CA LEU A 209 -29.94 3.62 -12.25
C LEU A 209 -29.95 4.74 -11.21
N LYS A 210 -30.99 4.77 -10.37
CA LYS A 210 -31.06 5.67 -9.22
C LYS A 210 -30.25 5.11 -8.05
N ASN A 211 -29.85 5.97 -7.12
CA ASN A 211 -29.12 5.53 -5.92
C ASN A 211 -29.88 4.46 -5.10
N GLU A 212 -31.22 4.55 -5.06
CA GLU A 212 -32.07 3.61 -4.35
C GLU A 212 -32.19 2.24 -5.06
N GLU A 213 -31.75 2.15 -6.31
CA GLU A 213 -31.78 0.93 -7.12
C GLU A 213 -30.45 0.19 -7.10
N VAL A 214 -29.39 0.75 -6.46
CA VAL A 214 -28.06 0.16 -6.39
C VAL A 214 -27.64 -0.07 -4.94
N PHE A 215 -27.48 -1.35 -4.56
CA PHE A 215 -27.05 -1.76 -3.23
C PHE A 215 -25.65 -2.40 -3.26
N ILE A 216 -24.73 -1.81 -2.50
CA ILE A 216 -23.38 -2.35 -2.32
C ILE A 216 -23.32 -3.15 -1.02
N LYS A 217 -22.99 -4.42 -1.11
CA LYS A 217 -22.79 -5.30 0.05
C LYS A 217 -21.30 -5.62 0.17
N LYS A 218 -20.62 -4.88 1.03
CA LYS A 218 -19.20 -5.09 1.28
C LYS A 218 -18.96 -6.45 1.93
N THR A 219 -18.03 -7.23 1.37
CA THR A 219 -17.51 -8.47 1.93
C THR A 219 -16.17 -8.24 2.63
N ILE A 220 -15.54 -9.29 3.16
CA ILE A 220 -14.19 -9.18 3.70
C ILE A 220 -13.25 -8.70 2.59
N SER A 221 -12.42 -7.72 2.91
CA SER A 221 -11.31 -7.33 2.04
C SER A 221 -10.08 -8.15 2.42
N SER A 222 -9.43 -8.75 1.43
CA SER A 222 -8.16 -9.41 1.69
C SER A 222 -7.06 -8.36 1.98
N SER A 223 -6.08 -8.74 2.79
CA SER A 223 -4.92 -7.90 3.06
C SER A 223 -3.77 -8.28 2.12
N PRO A 224 -2.98 -7.32 1.65
CA PRO A 224 -3.11 -5.86 1.73
C PRO A 224 -4.22 -5.34 0.81
N HIS A 225 -4.92 -4.33 1.24
CA HIS A 225 -6.14 -3.80 0.61
C HIS A 225 -5.91 -2.94 -0.65
N THR A 226 -4.81 -3.11 -1.31
CA THR A 226 -4.30 -2.19 -2.32
C THR A 226 -5.09 -2.15 -3.61
N ASN A 227 -5.74 -3.26 -3.95
CA ASN A 227 -6.33 -3.43 -5.27
C ASN A 227 -7.83 -3.21 -5.31
N THR A 228 -8.46 -2.83 -4.19
CA THR A 228 -9.91 -2.69 -4.09
C THR A 228 -10.40 -1.25 -3.90
N ILE A 229 -9.50 -0.26 -3.95
CA ILE A 229 -9.89 1.15 -3.81
C ILE A 229 -10.72 1.59 -5.03
N TRP A 230 -10.20 1.42 -6.25
CA TRP A 230 -10.92 1.87 -7.44
C TRP A 230 -10.99 0.83 -8.57
N ILE A 231 -9.94 0.02 -8.76
CA ILE A 231 -9.88 -0.92 -9.89
C ILE A 231 -10.97 -2.00 -9.80
N ASN A 232 -11.37 -2.39 -8.59
CA ASN A 232 -12.45 -3.36 -8.39
C ASN A 232 -13.82 -2.80 -8.83
N THR A 233 -13.96 -1.48 -8.96
CA THR A 233 -15.14 -0.84 -9.55
C THR A 233 -15.31 -1.27 -11.01
N ILE A 234 -14.22 -1.32 -11.79
CA ILE A 234 -14.26 -1.78 -13.19
C ILE A 234 -14.76 -3.23 -13.26
N LEU A 235 -14.18 -4.14 -12.46
CA LEU A 235 -14.61 -5.55 -12.42
C LEU A 235 -16.08 -5.71 -11.99
N SER A 236 -16.50 -4.89 -11.03
CA SER A 236 -17.90 -4.90 -10.55
C SER A 236 -18.87 -4.43 -11.62
N ILE A 237 -18.52 -3.40 -12.38
CA ILE A 237 -19.35 -2.91 -13.51
C ILE A 237 -19.41 -3.94 -14.64
N GLN A 238 -18.28 -4.57 -14.99
CA GLN A 238 -18.22 -5.65 -15.97
C GLN A 238 -19.14 -6.82 -15.58
N THR A 239 -19.12 -7.20 -14.29
CA THR A 239 -19.99 -8.26 -13.76
C THR A 239 -21.46 -7.83 -13.75
N ALA A 240 -21.75 -6.58 -13.37
CA ALA A 240 -23.10 -6.02 -13.34
C ALA A 240 -23.71 -5.92 -14.75
N LEU A 241 -22.90 -5.60 -15.78
CA LEU A 241 -23.36 -5.61 -17.18
C LEU A 241 -23.98 -6.96 -17.54
N VAL A 242 -23.28 -8.04 -17.24
CA VAL A 242 -23.78 -9.39 -17.51
C VAL A 242 -25.06 -9.67 -16.73
N ALA A 243 -25.08 -9.35 -15.42
CA ALA A 243 -26.25 -9.58 -14.59
C ALA A 243 -27.51 -8.82 -15.08
N ILE A 244 -27.35 -7.56 -15.49
CA ILE A 244 -28.45 -6.74 -16.01
C ILE A 244 -28.93 -7.27 -17.36
N LYS A 245 -28.02 -7.63 -18.28
CA LYS A 245 -28.37 -8.08 -19.63
C LYS A 245 -28.98 -9.48 -19.67
N THR A 246 -28.58 -10.37 -18.72
CA THR A 246 -29.03 -11.79 -18.73
C THR A 246 -30.11 -12.08 -17.69
N GLY A 247 -30.26 -11.25 -16.66
CA GLY A 247 -31.16 -11.51 -15.53
C GLY A 247 -30.67 -12.62 -14.59
N HIS A 248 -29.49 -13.18 -14.82
CA HIS A 248 -28.88 -14.18 -13.93
C HIS A 248 -28.01 -13.51 -12.83
N PRO A 249 -27.92 -14.11 -11.65
CA PRO A 249 -26.82 -13.82 -10.74
C PRO A 249 -25.49 -14.17 -11.41
N VAL A 250 -24.47 -13.28 -11.33
CA VAL A 250 -23.19 -13.46 -12.03
C VAL A 250 -22.05 -13.33 -11.04
N GLN A 251 -21.14 -14.30 -11.05
CA GLN A 251 -19.91 -14.27 -10.26
C GLN A 251 -18.69 -14.18 -11.17
N LEU A 252 -17.89 -13.14 -10.99
CA LEU A 252 -16.56 -13.00 -11.56
C LEU A 252 -15.53 -13.18 -10.46
N VAL A 253 -14.65 -14.19 -10.58
CA VAL A 253 -13.50 -14.41 -9.70
C VAL A 253 -12.28 -14.57 -10.57
N LEU A 254 -11.33 -13.64 -10.46
CA LEU A 254 -10.07 -13.76 -11.19
C LEU A 254 -9.28 -14.96 -10.67
N SER A 255 -8.67 -15.73 -11.57
CA SER A 255 -7.70 -16.74 -11.18
C SER A 255 -6.49 -16.09 -10.49
N ARG A 256 -5.68 -16.87 -9.78
CA ARG A 256 -4.47 -16.37 -9.13
C ARG A 256 -3.49 -15.78 -10.15
N ASP A 257 -3.33 -16.46 -11.28
CA ASP A 257 -2.45 -16.02 -12.34
C ASP A 257 -2.94 -14.73 -12.99
N GLU A 258 -4.25 -14.61 -13.29
CA GLU A 258 -4.84 -13.37 -13.79
C GLU A 258 -4.67 -12.21 -12.80
N HIS A 259 -4.81 -12.47 -11.51
CA HIS A 259 -4.63 -11.46 -10.49
C HIS A 259 -3.17 -10.97 -10.44
N ILE A 260 -2.21 -11.91 -10.47
CA ILE A 260 -0.78 -11.57 -10.46
C ILE A 260 -0.38 -10.87 -11.76
N GLU A 261 -0.87 -11.32 -12.92
CA GLU A 261 -0.43 -10.78 -14.20
C GLU A 261 -1.10 -9.45 -14.56
N PHE A 262 -2.40 -9.27 -14.27
CA PHE A 262 -3.21 -8.19 -14.85
C PHE A 262 -3.74 -7.16 -13.84
N MET A 263 -3.70 -7.45 -12.53
CA MET A 263 -4.17 -6.47 -11.55
C MET A 263 -3.10 -5.42 -11.24
N THR A 264 -3.54 -4.35 -10.60
CA THR A 264 -2.66 -3.25 -10.22
C THR A 264 -1.53 -3.72 -9.30
N LYS A 265 -0.34 -3.18 -9.52
CA LYS A 265 0.91 -3.55 -8.83
C LYS A 265 1.55 -2.32 -8.20
N LYS A 266 2.55 -2.52 -7.34
CA LYS A 266 3.42 -1.41 -6.91
C LYS A 266 4.16 -0.84 -8.11
N SER A 267 4.25 0.48 -8.17
CA SER A 267 4.92 1.19 -9.27
C SER A 267 6.39 0.79 -9.39
N PRO A 268 6.89 0.53 -10.59
CA PRO A 268 8.33 0.57 -10.83
C PRO A 268 8.86 1.97 -10.56
N ILE A 269 9.99 2.04 -9.86
CA ILE A 269 10.59 3.33 -9.50
C ILE A 269 12.12 3.23 -9.54
N THR A 270 12.73 4.30 -9.99
CA THR A 270 14.18 4.50 -9.89
C THR A 270 14.44 5.77 -9.10
N ILE A 271 15.22 5.64 -8.01
CA ILE A 271 15.61 6.76 -7.16
C ILE A 271 17.13 6.89 -7.19
N LYS A 272 17.63 8.00 -7.76
CA LYS A 272 19.05 8.32 -7.80
C LYS A 272 19.34 9.32 -6.70
N ILE A 273 20.31 9.00 -5.85
CA ILE A 273 20.68 9.82 -4.69
C ILE A 273 22.17 10.15 -4.79
N ARG A 274 22.49 11.42 -4.59
CA ARG A 274 23.87 11.89 -4.44
C ARG A 274 23.97 12.62 -3.12
N THR A 275 24.84 12.15 -2.23
CA THR A 275 24.98 12.68 -0.87
C THR A 275 26.40 13.19 -0.66
N SER A 276 26.52 14.45 -0.21
CA SER A 276 27.77 15.04 0.26
C SER A 276 27.84 14.90 1.77
N VAL A 277 28.84 14.18 2.28
CA VAL A 277 29.05 13.96 3.72
C VAL A 277 30.37 14.56 4.14
N LYS A 278 30.37 15.36 5.18
CA LYS A 278 31.56 15.95 5.76
C LYS A 278 32.41 14.88 6.44
N LYS A 279 33.71 15.19 6.64
CA LYS A 279 34.63 14.28 7.33
C LYS A 279 34.26 14.00 8.78
N ASP A 280 33.50 14.91 9.41
CA ASP A 280 32.95 14.73 10.75
C ASP A 280 31.65 13.89 10.79
N GLY A 281 31.18 13.39 9.63
CA GLY A 281 30.03 12.50 9.50
C GLY A 281 28.68 13.19 9.36
N PHE A 282 28.60 14.53 9.30
CA PHE A 282 27.35 15.24 9.03
C PHE A 282 27.02 15.30 7.53
N ILE A 283 25.73 15.09 7.21
CA ILE A 283 25.22 15.24 5.84
C ILE A 283 25.16 16.74 5.49
N ASP A 284 25.95 17.15 4.50
CA ASP A 284 26.01 18.54 4.03
C ASP A 284 25.00 18.83 2.91
N ALA A 285 24.88 17.91 1.94
CA ALA A 285 23.92 18.03 0.87
C ALA A 285 23.34 16.67 0.45
N ASN A 286 22.10 16.70 0.02
CA ASN A 286 21.43 15.54 -0.57
C ASN A 286 20.67 15.96 -1.83
N GLN A 287 20.99 15.34 -2.96
CA GLN A 287 20.33 15.52 -4.24
C GLN A 287 19.62 14.22 -4.61
N ILE A 288 18.32 14.28 -4.82
CA ILE A 288 17.45 13.11 -5.03
C ILE A 288 16.67 13.32 -6.32
N LEU A 289 16.78 12.36 -7.23
CA LEU A 289 15.96 12.26 -8.44
C LEU A 289 15.08 11.03 -8.34
N ILE A 290 13.76 11.22 -8.38
CA ILE A 290 12.75 10.18 -8.36
C ILE A 290 12.12 10.08 -9.75
N GLU A 291 12.18 8.91 -10.36
CA GLU A 291 11.55 8.58 -11.63
C GLU A 291 10.53 7.43 -11.38
N LEU A 292 9.25 7.79 -11.40
CA LEU A 292 8.13 6.89 -11.12
C LEU A 292 7.44 6.47 -12.41
N ASP A 293 7.24 5.19 -12.61
CA ASP A 293 6.33 4.64 -13.63
C ASP A 293 4.92 4.56 -13.03
N SER A 294 4.00 5.38 -13.52
CA SER A 294 2.62 5.45 -13.02
C SER A 294 1.68 4.42 -13.68
N GLY A 295 2.17 3.65 -14.66
CA GLY A 295 1.29 2.87 -15.53
C GLY A 295 0.45 3.77 -16.42
N TYR A 296 -0.56 3.17 -17.08
CA TYR A 296 -1.47 3.90 -17.96
C TYR A 296 -2.59 4.58 -17.15
N HIS A 297 -2.85 5.87 -17.40
CA HIS A 297 -3.96 6.67 -16.85
C HIS A 297 -4.23 6.49 -15.34
N ASN A 298 -3.19 6.65 -14.52
CA ASN A 298 -3.33 6.49 -13.07
C ASN A 298 -3.89 7.76 -12.39
N PRO A 299 -5.11 7.73 -11.83
CA PRO A 299 -5.72 8.91 -11.19
C PRO A 299 -4.98 9.38 -9.92
N PHE A 300 -4.14 8.54 -9.33
CA PHE A 300 -3.42 8.83 -8.11
C PHE A 300 -1.93 9.18 -8.31
N ALA A 301 -1.44 9.24 -9.55
CA ALA A 301 -0.01 9.44 -9.84
C ALA A 301 0.57 10.68 -9.14
N ALA A 302 -0.15 11.79 -9.12
CA ALA A 302 0.27 13.02 -8.46
C ALA A 302 0.39 12.87 -6.93
N GLU A 303 -0.57 12.20 -6.29
CA GLU A 303 -0.53 11.96 -4.84
C GLU A 303 0.57 10.95 -4.47
N ILE A 304 0.78 9.91 -5.29
CA ILE A 304 1.89 8.97 -5.11
C ILE A 304 3.21 9.75 -5.08
N LEU A 305 3.38 10.64 -6.04
CA LEU A 305 4.59 11.45 -6.16
C LEU A 305 4.79 12.39 -4.96
N ASP A 306 3.72 13.03 -4.48
CA ASP A 306 3.75 13.90 -3.31
C ASP A 306 4.25 13.15 -2.06
N ARG A 307 3.72 11.96 -1.81
CA ARG A 307 4.10 11.13 -0.66
C ARG A 307 5.53 10.62 -0.76
N LEU A 308 5.98 10.23 -1.96
CA LEU A 308 7.37 9.85 -2.20
C LEU A 308 8.34 10.99 -1.91
N VAL A 309 7.99 12.21 -2.30
CA VAL A 309 8.79 13.42 -2.02
C VAL A 309 8.87 13.70 -0.52
N ILE A 310 7.74 13.58 0.21
CA ILE A 310 7.72 13.74 1.66
C ILE A 310 8.59 12.68 2.34
N ALA A 311 8.49 11.42 1.92
CA ALA A 311 9.31 10.33 2.45
C ALA A 311 10.80 10.50 2.14
N ALA A 312 11.13 10.98 0.93
CA ALA A 312 12.50 11.23 0.51
C ALA A 312 13.17 12.39 1.26
N ASN A 313 12.40 13.33 1.82
CA ASN A 313 12.94 14.33 2.77
C ASN A 313 13.53 13.65 4.01
N SER A 314 13.02 12.44 4.39
CA SER A 314 13.59 11.59 5.44
C SER A 314 13.48 12.19 6.85
N ILE A 315 14.11 11.52 7.79
CA ILE A 315 14.22 11.89 9.21
C ILE A 315 15.59 12.48 9.57
N TYR A 316 16.52 12.45 8.64
CA TYR A 316 17.87 12.96 8.86
C TYR A 316 17.97 14.46 8.64
N SER A 317 18.84 15.11 9.40
CA SER A 317 19.11 16.52 9.25
C SER A 317 20.07 16.76 8.07
N VAL A 318 19.59 17.42 7.03
CA VAL A 318 20.36 17.74 5.83
C VAL A 318 20.45 19.25 5.66
N ARG A 319 21.68 19.79 5.52
CA ARG A 319 21.88 21.23 5.40
C ARG A 319 21.32 21.81 4.10
N ASN A 320 21.52 21.10 2.99
CA ASN A 320 21.05 21.49 1.67
C ASN A 320 20.39 20.30 1.00
N LEU A 321 19.11 20.42 0.68
CA LEU A 321 18.29 19.36 0.08
C LEU A 321 17.76 19.82 -1.29
N GLU A 322 17.90 18.95 -2.29
CA GLU A 322 17.22 19.07 -3.56
C GLU A 322 16.51 17.78 -3.91
N ILE A 323 15.22 17.85 -4.20
CA ILE A 323 14.43 16.72 -4.67
C ILE A 323 13.77 17.10 -5.99
N ILE A 324 14.01 16.30 -7.01
CA ILE A 324 13.33 16.33 -8.29
C ILE A 324 12.59 15.03 -8.45
N ALA A 325 11.28 15.10 -8.61
CA ALA A 325 10.45 13.91 -8.74
C ALA A 325 9.54 14.05 -9.97
N LYS A 326 9.48 12.96 -10.76
CA LYS A 326 8.72 12.89 -12.00
C LYS A 326 7.99 11.57 -12.10
N ALA A 327 6.71 11.63 -12.46
CA ALA A 327 5.89 10.46 -12.79
C ALA A 327 5.64 10.42 -14.29
N TYR A 328 5.83 9.26 -14.90
CA TYR A 328 5.66 9.04 -16.33
C TYR A 328 4.58 8.00 -16.57
N GLU A 329 3.82 8.20 -17.62
CA GLU A 329 2.96 7.16 -18.18
C GLU A 329 3.77 6.07 -18.86
N SER A 330 3.22 4.85 -18.86
CA SER A 330 3.80 3.70 -19.55
C SER A 330 2.73 2.74 -20.07
N ASN A 331 3.16 1.72 -20.80
CA ASN A 331 2.29 0.61 -21.22
C ASN A 331 2.16 -0.49 -20.14
N ASN A 332 2.39 -0.17 -18.88
CA ASN A 332 2.04 -1.03 -17.76
C ASN A 332 0.58 -0.80 -17.35
N PRO A 333 -0.10 -1.80 -16.78
CA PRO A 333 -1.40 -1.58 -16.14
C PRO A 333 -1.32 -0.42 -15.13
N PRO A 334 -2.45 0.27 -14.84
CA PRO A 334 -2.49 1.28 -13.81
C PRO A 334 -1.92 0.74 -12.50
N VAL A 335 -1.03 1.50 -11.86
CA VAL A 335 -0.41 1.05 -10.61
C VAL A 335 -1.35 1.23 -9.42
N SER A 336 -1.14 0.45 -8.38
CA SER A 336 -1.98 0.47 -7.18
C SER A 336 -1.77 1.74 -6.36
N PHE A 337 -2.85 2.18 -5.73
CA PHE A 337 -2.82 3.25 -4.74
C PHE A 337 -3.00 2.65 -3.34
N ASN A 338 -1.91 2.27 -2.71
CA ASN A 338 -1.92 1.81 -1.33
C ASN A 338 -1.37 2.90 -0.40
N ILE A 339 -2.26 3.59 0.28
CA ILE A 339 -1.92 4.69 1.19
C ILE A 339 -0.92 4.26 2.28
N GLU A 340 -0.93 3.00 2.68
CA GLU A 340 -0.07 2.50 3.76
C GLU A 340 1.36 2.23 3.32
N THR A 341 1.58 1.92 2.03
CA THR A 341 2.89 1.49 1.54
C THR A 341 3.42 2.29 0.36
N ILE A 342 2.67 3.30 -0.09
CA ILE A 342 2.91 4.06 -1.32
C ILE A 342 4.28 4.75 -1.38
N ASP A 343 4.82 5.12 -0.22
CA ASP A 343 6.09 5.82 -0.04
C ASP A 343 7.23 4.92 0.48
N SER A 344 6.97 3.63 0.66
CA SER A 344 7.95 2.66 1.19
C SER A 344 9.24 2.60 0.35
N GLN A 345 9.11 2.80 -0.96
CA GLN A 345 10.23 2.76 -1.91
C GLN A 345 11.22 3.92 -1.69
N ALA A 346 10.74 5.09 -1.24
CA ALA A 346 11.62 6.20 -0.88
C ALA A 346 12.42 5.90 0.40
N PHE A 347 11.79 5.29 1.40
CA PHE A 347 12.52 4.82 2.61
C PHE A 347 13.56 3.77 2.27
N PHE A 348 13.22 2.82 1.37
CA PHE A 348 14.19 1.84 0.88
C PHE A 348 15.44 2.53 0.30
N ALA A 349 15.24 3.51 -0.58
CA ALA A 349 16.35 4.20 -1.22
C ALA A 349 17.19 5.01 -0.22
N ILE A 350 16.55 5.78 0.67
CA ILE A 350 17.23 6.63 1.64
C ILE A 350 18.03 5.80 2.65
N GLU A 351 17.43 4.76 3.24
CA GLU A 351 18.09 3.97 4.27
C GLU A 351 19.26 3.13 3.72
N ASN A 352 19.15 2.64 2.46
CA ASN A 352 20.26 1.98 1.79
C ASN A 352 21.35 2.99 1.36
N GLN A 353 20.98 4.22 0.99
CA GLN A 353 21.97 5.28 0.75
C GLN A 353 22.76 5.59 2.03
N ILE A 354 22.11 5.64 3.20
CA ILE A 354 22.80 5.79 4.49
C ILE A 354 23.73 4.60 4.75
N GLN A 355 23.29 3.37 4.47
CA GLN A 355 24.15 2.20 4.61
C GLN A 355 25.37 2.27 3.66
N LYS A 356 25.17 2.67 2.40
CA LYS A 356 26.25 2.88 1.42
C LYS A 356 27.26 3.92 1.90
N ILE A 357 26.78 5.02 2.48
CA ILE A 357 27.65 6.04 3.09
C ILE A 357 28.51 5.41 4.19
N CYS A 358 27.90 4.65 5.11
CA CYS A 358 28.63 3.98 6.20
C CYS A 358 29.70 3.03 5.66
N ASN A 359 29.37 2.22 4.64
CA ASN A 359 30.32 1.31 4.00
C ASN A 359 31.49 2.03 3.34
N ALA A 360 31.23 3.18 2.68
CA ALA A 360 32.24 3.95 1.96
C ALA A 360 33.14 4.81 2.88
N THR A 361 32.62 5.23 4.03
CA THR A 361 33.31 6.15 4.94
C THR A 361 33.88 5.49 6.18
N GLY A 362 33.45 4.26 6.48
CA GLY A 362 33.86 3.54 7.68
C GLY A 362 33.10 3.90 8.95
N PHE A 363 32.09 4.79 8.88
CA PHE A 363 31.23 5.06 10.01
C PHE A 363 30.34 3.86 10.35
N LEU A 364 30.17 3.60 11.65
CA LEU A 364 29.22 2.56 12.09
C LEU A 364 27.78 3.03 11.83
N PRO A 365 26.91 2.15 11.29
CA PRO A 365 25.53 2.50 10.94
C PRO A 365 24.71 3.09 12.10
N GLY A 366 24.94 2.59 13.33
CA GLY A 366 24.30 3.11 14.53
C GLY A 366 24.76 4.53 14.87
N THR A 367 26.07 4.75 14.90
CA THR A 367 26.67 6.07 15.24
C THR A 367 26.31 7.13 14.23
N PHE A 368 26.40 6.80 12.93
CA PHE A 368 26.10 7.74 11.85
C PHE A 368 24.63 8.24 11.90
N ARG A 369 23.67 7.29 12.13
CA ARG A 369 22.25 7.65 12.24
C ARG A 369 22.00 8.53 13.46
N MET A 370 22.49 8.14 14.63
CA MET A 370 22.33 8.91 15.88
C MET A 370 22.84 10.34 15.75
N GLN A 371 23.97 10.54 15.09
CA GLN A 371 24.58 11.85 14.86
C GLN A 371 23.73 12.73 13.90
N ASN A 372 23.10 12.12 12.90
CA ASN A 372 22.33 12.86 11.89
C ASN A 372 20.84 13.01 12.23
N PHE A 373 20.35 12.49 13.37
CA PHE A 373 19.00 12.80 13.87
C PHE A 373 18.91 14.18 14.50
N GLU A 374 20.01 14.76 14.95
CA GLU A 374 20.00 16.08 15.56
C GLU A 374 19.65 17.15 14.54
N ARG A 375 18.56 17.89 14.79
CA ARG A 375 18.14 18.99 13.94
C ARG A 375 19.03 20.22 14.14
N LYS A 376 20.00 20.36 13.22
CA LYS A 376 20.83 21.58 13.17
C LYS A 376 20.36 22.58 12.11
N PHE A 377 19.42 22.15 11.24
CA PHE A 377 18.98 22.95 10.09
C PHE A 377 17.46 22.94 9.96
N SER A 378 16.91 24.03 9.40
CA SER A 378 15.50 24.10 9.05
C SER A 378 15.21 23.15 7.91
N MET A 379 14.27 22.22 8.10
CA MET A 379 13.77 21.30 7.07
C MET A 379 12.42 21.79 6.55
N PRO A 380 12.05 21.51 5.28
CA PRO A 380 10.76 21.93 4.73
C PRO A 380 9.58 21.37 5.54
N PHE A 381 9.74 20.17 6.12
CA PHE A 381 8.70 19.52 6.92
C PHE A 381 9.08 19.41 8.38
N SER A 382 8.06 19.48 9.24
CA SER A 382 8.26 19.40 10.69
C SER A 382 7.91 18.00 11.20
N PHE A 383 8.93 17.21 11.58
CA PHE A 383 8.78 15.95 12.31
C PHE A 383 9.50 16.01 13.65
N SER A 384 9.04 15.26 14.65
CA SER A 384 9.73 15.09 15.92
C SER A 384 10.84 14.03 15.79
N ASN A 385 12.08 14.46 15.59
CA ASN A 385 13.21 13.52 15.45
C ASN A 385 13.62 12.86 16.77
N GLU A 386 13.23 13.43 17.91
CA GLU A 386 13.51 12.84 19.24
C GLU A 386 12.91 11.44 19.37
N ARG A 387 11.67 11.28 18.93
CA ARG A 387 10.95 10.00 19.03
C ARG A 387 11.62 8.88 18.23
N VAL A 388 12.13 9.18 17.03
CA VAL A 388 12.88 8.17 16.24
C VAL A 388 14.25 7.90 16.85
N LYS A 389 14.91 8.92 17.40
CA LYS A 389 16.19 8.78 18.10
C LYS A 389 16.08 7.83 19.29
N GLU A 390 15.06 8.00 20.13
CA GLU A 390 14.77 7.09 21.26
C GLU A 390 14.53 5.65 20.81
N CYS A 391 13.70 5.45 19.77
CA CYS A 391 13.46 4.11 19.20
C CYS A 391 14.77 3.46 18.70
N PHE A 392 15.59 4.21 17.96
CA PHE A 392 16.81 3.70 17.38
C PHE A 392 17.89 3.41 18.42
N GLU A 393 18.00 4.25 19.45
CA GLU A 393 18.91 4.03 20.58
C GLU A 393 18.55 2.76 21.35
N ALA A 394 17.28 2.58 21.68
CA ALA A 394 16.79 1.37 22.33
C ALA A 394 17.02 0.11 21.45
N LEU A 395 16.76 0.21 20.15
CA LEU A 395 17.00 -0.86 19.19
C LEU A 395 18.49 -1.27 19.14
N THR A 396 19.39 -0.29 19.07
CA THR A 396 20.84 -0.50 19.02
C THR A 396 21.33 -1.30 20.22
N ARG A 397 20.81 -0.97 21.41
CA ARG A 397 21.13 -1.71 22.66
C ARG A 397 20.56 -3.11 22.66
N GLN A 398 19.26 -3.28 22.32
CA GLN A 398 18.59 -4.59 22.41
C GLN A 398 19.06 -5.59 21.36
N SER A 399 19.43 -5.13 20.17
CA SER A 399 19.91 -5.99 19.08
C SER A 399 21.41 -6.24 19.10
N ASP A 400 22.17 -5.50 19.95
CA ASP A 400 23.63 -5.50 19.97
C ASP A 400 24.22 -5.17 18.57
N LEU A 401 23.56 -4.19 17.90
CA LEU A 401 23.76 -3.86 16.48
C LEU A 401 25.24 -3.61 16.16
N ASN A 402 25.90 -2.73 16.91
CA ASN A 402 27.27 -2.29 16.58
C ASN A 402 28.28 -3.44 16.67
N ARG A 403 28.21 -4.27 17.70
CA ARG A 403 29.12 -5.40 17.88
C ARG A 403 28.89 -6.46 16.79
N LYS A 404 27.63 -6.84 16.53
CA LYS A 404 27.29 -7.80 15.49
C LYS A 404 27.68 -7.29 14.10
N PHE A 405 27.43 -6.00 13.82
CA PHE A 405 27.79 -5.40 12.54
C PHE A 405 29.29 -5.50 12.27
N ILE A 406 30.13 -5.20 13.28
CA ILE A 406 31.59 -5.32 13.16
C ILE A 406 32.01 -6.80 12.96
N SER A 407 31.47 -7.71 13.77
CA SER A 407 31.78 -9.14 13.69
C SER A 407 31.46 -9.71 12.31
N TYR A 408 30.23 -9.48 11.83
CA TYR A 408 29.79 -10.00 10.52
C TYR A 408 30.54 -9.33 9.36
N SER A 409 30.92 -8.06 9.48
CA SER A 409 31.76 -7.39 8.47
C SER A 409 33.17 -8.00 8.38
N LEU A 410 33.74 -8.43 9.49
CA LEU A 410 35.02 -9.14 9.51
C LEU A 410 34.88 -10.57 8.93
N GLU A 411 33.82 -11.27 9.29
CA GLU A 411 33.51 -12.59 8.73
C GLU A 411 33.33 -12.50 7.20
N ALA A 412 32.56 -11.53 6.70
CA ALA A 412 32.33 -11.35 5.27
C ALA A 412 33.61 -11.02 4.49
N LYS A 413 34.54 -10.23 5.08
CA LYS A 413 35.85 -9.96 4.47
C LYS A 413 36.72 -11.23 4.37
N ASN A 414 36.66 -12.10 5.38
CA ASN A 414 37.46 -13.33 5.43
C ASN A 414 36.86 -14.43 4.54
N ASN A 415 35.56 -14.44 4.37
CA ASN A 415 34.77 -15.45 3.63
C ASN A 415 34.38 -14.97 2.24
N LYS A 416 35.20 -14.14 1.59
CA LYS A 416 34.91 -13.75 0.20
C LYS A 416 34.74 -15.00 -0.64
N PHE A 417 33.59 -15.03 -1.35
CA PHE A 417 33.27 -16.10 -2.29
C PHE A 417 34.37 -16.20 -3.34
N SER A 418 34.80 -17.43 -3.59
CA SER A 418 35.65 -17.78 -4.73
C SER A 418 35.19 -19.15 -5.21
N PHE A 419 35.06 -19.35 -6.53
CA PHE A 419 34.77 -20.68 -7.08
C PHE A 419 35.72 -21.78 -6.65
N SER A 420 36.92 -21.40 -6.29
CA SER A 420 37.94 -22.35 -5.78
C SER A 420 37.77 -22.68 -4.29
N LYS A 421 36.95 -21.93 -3.55
CA LYS A 421 36.80 -22.11 -2.10
C LYS A 421 35.44 -21.65 -1.61
N ILE A 422 34.46 -22.56 -1.65
CA ILE A 422 33.12 -22.29 -1.07
C ILE A 422 33.23 -22.43 0.45
N PRO A 423 32.77 -21.42 1.23
CA PRO A 423 32.77 -21.50 2.69
C PRO A 423 31.85 -22.62 3.19
N ASN A 424 32.27 -23.37 4.21
CA ASN A 424 31.41 -24.35 4.88
C ASN A 424 30.46 -23.74 5.92
N ILE A 425 30.49 -22.42 6.10
CA ILE A 425 29.68 -21.70 7.07
C ILE A 425 28.78 -20.71 6.32
N PRO A 426 27.55 -20.51 6.79
CA PRO A 426 26.62 -19.52 6.19
C PRO A 426 27.20 -18.10 6.22
N TYR A 427 26.90 -17.31 5.19
CA TYR A 427 27.18 -15.88 5.22
C TYR A 427 26.21 -15.21 6.19
N ARG A 428 26.70 -14.36 7.07
CA ARG A 428 25.91 -13.67 8.09
C ARG A 428 25.81 -12.19 7.83
N GLY A 429 24.61 -11.62 8.08
CA GLY A 429 24.42 -10.20 7.97
C GLY A 429 23.41 -9.67 8.97
N ILE A 430 23.63 -8.43 9.39
CA ILE A 430 22.70 -7.62 10.17
C ILE A 430 22.51 -6.27 9.49
N GLY A 431 21.25 -5.95 9.18
CA GLY A 431 20.88 -4.66 8.61
C GLY A 431 19.95 -3.91 9.54
N THR A 432 19.93 -2.60 9.41
CA THR A 432 19.08 -1.72 10.21
C THR A 432 18.50 -0.59 9.38
N ALA A 433 17.28 -0.19 9.73
CA ALA A 433 16.62 0.97 9.16
C ALA A 433 15.71 1.63 10.19
N CYS A 434 15.37 2.88 9.95
CA CYS A 434 14.43 3.62 10.77
C CYS A 434 13.60 4.57 9.89
N GLY A 435 12.45 5.01 10.41
CA GLY A 435 11.57 5.86 9.62
C GLY A 435 10.34 6.30 10.40
N PHE A 436 9.42 6.87 9.65
CA PHE A 436 8.13 7.33 10.16
C PHE A 436 6.97 6.81 9.29
N ASN A 437 5.78 6.79 9.88
CA ASN A 437 4.52 6.59 9.16
C ASN A 437 3.61 7.78 9.41
N GLY A 438 3.35 8.55 8.37
CA GLY A 438 2.40 9.66 8.40
C GLY A 438 0.97 9.18 8.17
N VAL A 439 0.07 9.52 9.08
CA VAL A 439 -1.35 9.17 9.03
C VAL A 439 -2.19 10.42 8.83
N GLY A 440 -3.16 10.37 7.89
CA GLY A 440 -4.02 11.50 7.56
C GLY A 440 -3.27 12.60 6.82
N TYR A 441 -2.89 12.33 5.57
CA TYR A 441 -2.18 13.30 4.71
C TYR A 441 -3.10 14.45 4.32
N TYR A 442 -2.72 15.68 4.70
CA TYR A 442 -3.51 16.88 4.43
C TYR A 442 -3.50 17.38 2.98
N GLY A 443 -2.60 16.87 2.16
CA GLY A 443 -2.46 17.26 0.75
C GLY A 443 -3.32 16.45 -0.22
N THR A 444 -4.04 15.44 0.23
CA THR A 444 -4.93 14.66 -0.65
C THR A 444 -6.19 15.45 -1.01
N ASN A 445 -6.59 15.40 -2.27
CA ASN A 445 -7.85 16.01 -2.72
C ASN A 445 -9.06 15.29 -2.09
N ILE A 446 -8.91 14.02 -1.77
CA ILE A 446 -9.95 13.18 -1.16
C ILE A 446 -10.17 13.57 0.32
N PHE A 447 -9.16 14.13 1.00
CA PHE A 447 -9.22 14.48 2.42
C PHE A 447 -10.12 15.70 2.72
N ALA A 448 -10.42 16.51 1.71
CA ALA A 448 -11.30 17.68 1.83
C ALA A 448 -12.77 17.34 2.19
N CYS A 449 -13.14 16.05 2.09
CA CYS A 449 -14.45 15.57 2.46
C CYS A 449 -14.58 15.44 3.99
N ASN A 450 -15.71 15.90 4.52
CA ASN A 450 -16.06 15.97 5.93
C ASN A 450 -15.94 14.62 6.66
N GLN A 451 -14.78 14.31 7.22
CA GLN A 451 -14.64 13.17 8.13
C GLN A 451 -15.35 13.49 9.43
N LYS A 452 -16.42 12.76 9.72
CA LYS A 452 -17.21 12.88 10.93
C LYS A 452 -17.30 11.55 11.65
N MET A 453 -17.34 11.62 12.98
CA MET A 453 -17.69 10.50 13.85
C MET A 453 -18.86 10.95 14.72
N GLU A 454 -19.84 10.09 14.84
CA GLU A 454 -21.00 10.33 15.69
C GLU A 454 -21.17 9.18 16.68
N ALA A 455 -21.57 9.53 17.91
CA ALA A 455 -21.88 8.56 18.95
C ALA A 455 -23.09 9.03 19.77
N THR A 456 -23.93 8.09 20.18
CA THR A 456 -25.12 8.34 21.00
C THR A 456 -25.08 7.47 22.25
N LEU A 457 -25.24 8.10 23.42
CA LEU A 457 -25.54 7.38 24.68
C LEU A 457 -27.06 7.28 24.80
N GLU A 458 -27.55 6.03 24.71
CA GLU A 458 -28.96 5.70 24.68
C GLU A 458 -29.61 5.74 26.08
N LYS A 459 -30.97 5.71 26.12
CA LYS A 459 -31.74 5.72 27.37
C LYS A 459 -31.49 4.49 28.24
N ASP A 460 -31.18 3.33 27.60
CA ASP A 460 -30.85 2.09 28.28
C ASP A 460 -29.40 2.02 28.82
N GLY A 461 -28.63 3.11 28.64
CA GLY A 461 -27.23 3.20 29.06
C GLY A 461 -26.24 2.55 28.08
N THR A 462 -26.69 2.07 26.92
CA THR A 462 -25.77 1.60 25.87
C THR A 462 -25.23 2.77 25.04
N CYS A 463 -24.04 2.60 24.47
CA CYS A 463 -23.48 3.58 23.53
C CYS A 463 -23.54 3.03 22.11
N THR A 464 -24.14 3.80 21.19
CA THR A 464 -24.18 3.46 19.75
C THR A 464 -23.20 4.35 18.98
N ILE A 465 -22.28 3.72 18.26
CA ILE A 465 -21.36 4.40 17.33
C ILE A 465 -22.01 4.32 15.95
N HIS A 466 -22.20 5.47 15.28
CA HIS A 466 -22.76 5.56 13.94
C HIS A 466 -21.61 5.69 12.94
N ALA A 467 -21.28 4.60 12.26
CA ALA A 467 -20.18 4.56 11.28
C ALA A 467 -20.30 3.33 10.38
N LEU A 468 -19.70 3.37 9.20
CA LEU A 468 -19.54 2.19 8.36
C LEU A 468 -18.73 1.12 9.08
N GLN A 469 -19.01 -0.15 8.77
CA GLN A 469 -18.34 -1.30 9.36
C GLN A 469 -16.82 -1.23 9.09
N PRO A 470 -15.98 -1.01 10.10
CA PRO A 470 -14.52 -1.08 9.98
C PRO A 470 -14.05 -2.54 10.07
N SER A 471 -12.73 -2.75 10.03
CA SER A 471 -12.15 -4.06 10.39
C SER A 471 -12.51 -4.44 11.84
N ASN A 472 -12.53 -5.74 12.13
CA ASN A 472 -12.86 -6.23 13.49
C ASN A 472 -11.91 -5.65 14.56
N SER A 473 -10.62 -5.54 14.26
CA SER A 473 -9.63 -4.96 15.18
C SER A 473 -9.88 -3.49 15.44
N THR A 474 -10.22 -2.72 14.41
CA THR A 474 -10.59 -1.29 14.54
C THR A 474 -11.85 -1.14 15.39
N LEU A 475 -12.87 -1.97 15.16
CA LEU A 475 -14.11 -1.95 15.95
C LEU A 475 -13.85 -2.23 17.43
N GLU A 476 -13.02 -3.21 17.75
CA GLU A 476 -12.66 -3.53 19.15
C GLU A 476 -11.91 -2.36 19.83
N ILE A 477 -11.06 -1.66 19.09
CA ILE A 477 -10.39 -0.44 19.61
C ILE A 477 -11.40 0.68 19.88
N TRP A 478 -12.36 0.90 18.96
CA TRP A 478 -13.42 1.89 19.13
C TRP A 478 -14.29 1.56 20.35
N LYS A 479 -14.75 0.32 20.48
CA LYS A 479 -15.53 -0.14 21.63
C LYS A 479 -14.77 0.04 22.95
N THR A 480 -13.49 -0.34 22.99
CA THR A 480 -12.65 -0.18 24.17
C THR A 480 -12.45 1.29 24.53
N THR A 481 -12.26 2.16 23.52
CA THR A 481 -12.10 3.61 23.74
C THR A 481 -13.38 4.23 24.29
N ALA A 482 -14.53 3.95 23.67
CA ALA A 482 -15.82 4.49 24.11
C ALA A 482 -16.20 3.99 25.52
N ALA A 483 -16.06 2.68 25.75
CA ALA A 483 -16.36 2.05 27.02
C ALA A 483 -15.54 2.65 28.18
N LYS A 484 -14.24 2.84 27.95
CA LYS A 484 -13.34 3.43 28.95
C LYS A 484 -13.72 4.86 29.34
N ILE A 485 -14.13 5.70 28.35
CA ILE A 485 -14.45 7.11 28.61
C ILE A 485 -15.82 7.25 29.23
N LEU A 486 -16.80 6.46 28.79
CA LEU A 486 -18.18 6.51 29.27
C LEU A 486 -18.43 5.61 30.49
N GLU A 487 -17.38 4.93 31.00
CA GLU A 487 -17.48 3.99 32.14
C GLU A 487 -18.53 2.89 31.89
N LEU A 488 -18.46 2.23 30.73
CA LEU A 488 -19.33 1.16 30.30
C LEU A 488 -18.55 -0.15 30.13
N ASP A 489 -19.28 -1.29 30.09
CA ASP A 489 -18.72 -2.53 29.58
C ASP A 489 -18.55 -2.43 28.06
N PRO A 490 -17.45 -2.89 27.43
CA PRO A 490 -17.31 -2.91 25.97
C PRO A 490 -18.47 -3.61 25.23
N LYS A 491 -19.17 -4.55 25.87
CA LYS A 491 -20.36 -5.20 25.33
C LYS A 491 -21.58 -4.28 25.22
N GLN A 492 -21.60 -3.20 25.98
CA GLN A 492 -22.65 -2.17 25.93
C GLN A 492 -22.40 -1.15 24.82
N VAL A 493 -21.25 -1.24 24.13
CA VAL A 493 -20.96 -0.39 22.97
C VAL A 493 -21.31 -1.14 21.69
N LYS A 494 -22.28 -0.61 20.95
CA LYS A 494 -22.79 -1.16 19.69
C LYS A 494 -22.30 -0.33 18.51
N LEU A 495 -22.23 -0.94 17.33
CA LEU A 495 -22.06 -0.25 16.05
C LEU A 495 -23.39 -0.27 15.32
N ASP A 496 -23.86 0.88 14.92
CA ASP A 496 -24.92 1.01 13.93
C ASP A 496 -24.24 1.17 12.56
N SER A 497 -24.21 0.08 11.81
CA SER A 497 -23.65 0.01 10.46
C SER A 497 -24.72 0.16 9.36
N ALA A 498 -25.98 0.32 9.74
CA ALA A 498 -27.07 0.65 8.82
C ALA A 498 -27.09 2.14 8.45
N PHE A 499 -25.94 2.79 8.64
CA PHE A 499 -25.69 4.15 8.18
C PHE A 499 -26.06 4.22 6.71
N ASP A 500 -27.07 5.01 6.38
CA ASP A 500 -27.65 5.09 5.04
C ASP A 500 -26.55 5.53 4.06
N TYR A 501 -26.40 4.82 2.94
CA TYR A 501 -25.45 5.20 1.86
C TYR A 501 -25.59 6.66 1.39
N LYS A 502 -26.65 7.36 1.75
CA LYS A 502 -26.84 8.80 1.52
C LYS A 502 -25.87 9.69 2.31
N GLU A 503 -25.42 9.19 3.47
CA GLU A 503 -24.45 9.88 4.34
C GLU A 503 -23.06 9.22 4.30
N ASP A 504 -22.88 8.23 3.42
CA ASP A 504 -21.62 7.53 3.23
C ASP A 504 -20.52 8.52 2.83
N PRO A 505 -19.37 8.54 3.51
CA PRO A 505 -18.30 9.43 3.13
C PRO A 505 -17.85 9.13 1.70
N ALA A 506 -17.85 10.16 0.86
CA ALA A 506 -17.38 10.07 -0.53
C ALA A 506 -15.87 9.79 -0.64
N VAL A 507 -15.30 9.03 0.31
CA VAL A 507 -13.87 8.78 0.50
C VAL A 507 -13.58 7.29 0.66
N PRO A 508 -12.37 6.81 0.28
CA PRO A 508 -11.95 5.43 0.48
C PRO A 508 -11.91 5.02 1.96
N GLU A 509 -12.02 3.71 2.21
CA GLU A 509 -11.96 3.11 3.55
C GLU A 509 -10.74 3.52 4.37
N SER A 510 -9.59 3.61 3.75
CA SER A 510 -8.34 4.08 4.37
C SER A 510 -8.46 5.49 5.01
N ILE A 511 -9.52 6.22 4.68
CA ILE A 511 -9.85 7.54 5.23
C ILE A 511 -11.02 7.43 6.22
N TYR A 512 -12.17 6.87 5.82
CA TYR A 512 -13.36 6.83 6.69
C TYR A 512 -13.26 5.81 7.85
N SER A 513 -12.45 4.80 7.74
CA SER A 513 -12.15 3.83 8.81
C SER A 513 -10.74 4.01 9.39
N ASN A 514 -10.07 5.12 9.07
CA ASN A 514 -8.72 5.40 9.59
C ASN A 514 -8.70 5.34 11.11
N LEU A 515 -8.02 4.31 11.64
CA LEU A 515 -8.00 4.01 13.07
C LEU A 515 -7.61 5.22 13.90
N THR A 516 -6.59 5.95 13.49
CA THR A 516 -6.06 7.09 14.24
C THR A 516 -7.06 8.24 14.30
N ILE A 517 -7.55 8.68 13.15
CA ILE A 517 -8.42 9.85 13.05
C ILE A 517 -9.79 9.56 13.66
N MET A 518 -10.38 8.43 13.28
CA MET A 518 -11.73 8.08 13.72
C MET A 518 -11.76 7.76 15.22
N ASN A 519 -10.72 7.12 15.77
CA ASN A 519 -10.61 6.91 17.21
C ASN A 519 -10.43 8.23 17.97
N TYR A 520 -9.67 9.18 17.43
CA TYR A 520 -9.54 10.52 18.01
C TYR A 520 -10.88 11.29 18.02
N LEU A 521 -11.64 11.24 16.91
CA LEU A 521 -12.95 11.87 16.83
C LEU A 521 -13.96 11.19 17.77
N LEU A 522 -13.97 9.86 17.85
CA LEU A 522 -14.79 9.10 18.78
C LEU A 522 -14.49 9.46 20.23
N LYS A 523 -13.21 9.55 20.58
CA LYS A 523 -12.78 10.02 21.91
C LYS A 523 -13.38 11.39 22.23
N LYS A 524 -13.34 12.33 21.27
CA LYS A 524 -13.96 13.67 21.46
C LYS A 524 -15.49 13.59 21.61
N CYS A 525 -16.17 12.74 20.85
CA CYS A 525 -17.61 12.51 21.00
C CYS A 525 -17.93 11.99 22.41
N CYS A 526 -17.22 10.96 22.86
CA CYS A 526 -17.43 10.36 24.17
C CYS A 526 -17.13 11.34 25.32
N LEU A 527 -16.08 12.15 25.23
CA LEU A 527 -15.79 13.20 26.22
C LEU A 527 -16.87 14.28 26.27
N ASP A 528 -17.42 14.68 25.13
CA ASP A 528 -18.52 15.63 25.06
C ASP A 528 -19.81 15.06 25.67
N ILE A 529 -20.12 13.79 25.39
CA ILE A 529 -21.24 13.07 26.02
C ILE A 529 -21.04 12.97 27.53
N GLN A 530 -19.85 12.57 27.99
CA GLN A 530 -19.52 12.44 29.42
C GLN A 530 -19.67 13.77 30.15
N SER A 531 -19.27 14.88 29.55
CA SER A 531 -19.42 16.22 30.16
C SER A 531 -20.88 16.64 30.31
N LYS A 532 -21.79 16.11 29.49
CA LYS A 532 -23.24 16.41 29.51
C LYS A 532 -24.06 15.37 30.32
N ARG A 533 -23.49 14.17 30.51
CA ARG A 533 -24.09 13.08 31.28
C ARG A 533 -24.45 13.59 32.67
N PHE A 534 -25.60 13.23 33.19
CA PHE A 534 -26.17 13.71 34.46
C PHE A 534 -26.62 15.19 34.49
N ARG A 535 -26.38 15.98 33.43
CA ARG A 535 -26.87 17.36 33.31
C ARG A 535 -27.97 17.52 32.27
N LYS A 536 -28.03 16.61 31.30
CA LYS A 536 -29.02 16.59 30.25
C LYS A 536 -29.71 15.23 30.17
N PRO A 537 -30.98 15.17 29.74
CA PRO A 537 -31.69 13.90 29.58
C PRO A 537 -31.06 13.05 28.43
N LEU A 538 -31.17 11.73 28.55
CA LEU A 538 -30.85 10.77 27.51
C LEU A 538 -31.98 10.67 26.46
N PRO A 539 -31.69 10.38 25.18
CA PRO A 539 -30.37 10.07 24.63
C PRO A 539 -29.50 11.31 24.44
N LEU A 540 -28.16 11.13 24.49
CA LEU A 540 -27.17 12.18 24.25
C LEU A 540 -26.34 11.84 23.01
N THR A 541 -26.50 12.63 21.96
CA THR A 541 -25.73 12.48 20.71
C THR A 541 -24.62 13.54 20.63
N SER A 542 -23.45 13.13 20.15
CA SER A 542 -22.35 14.04 19.83
C SER A 542 -21.74 13.65 18.50
N SER A 543 -21.54 14.67 17.66
CA SER A 543 -20.87 14.53 16.36
C SER A 543 -19.63 15.42 16.32
N LYS A 544 -18.49 14.90 15.88
CA LYS A 544 -17.21 15.62 15.78
C LYS A 544 -16.57 15.37 14.43
N GLY A 545 -15.91 16.38 13.89
CA GLY A 545 -15.21 16.32 12.61
C GLY A 545 -13.82 16.97 12.67
N ILE A 546 -13.02 16.77 11.64
CA ILE A 546 -11.74 17.47 11.46
C ILE A 546 -12.03 18.91 11.05
N THR A 547 -11.32 19.86 11.68
CA THR A 547 -11.49 21.28 11.42
C THR A 547 -10.65 21.74 10.22
N VAL A 548 -11.16 22.71 9.44
CA VAL A 548 -10.43 23.36 8.33
C VAL A 548 -9.10 23.97 8.80
N THR A 549 -9.02 24.43 10.06
CA THR A 549 -7.78 24.99 10.63
C THR A 549 -6.68 23.96 10.72
N GLN A 550 -6.98 22.69 11.01
CA GLN A 550 -5.98 21.62 11.05
C GLN A 550 -5.43 21.32 9.67
N MET A 551 -6.28 21.37 8.61
CA MET A 551 -5.84 21.15 7.23
C MET A 551 -4.92 22.26 6.71
N LYS A 552 -5.02 23.50 7.23
CA LYS A 552 -4.15 24.62 6.85
C LYS A 552 -2.71 24.53 7.38
N MET A 553 -2.39 23.52 8.18
CA MET A 553 -1.03 23.28 8.69
C MET A 553 -0.05 22.82 7.59
N TRP A 554 -0.55 22.37 6.43
CA TRP A 554 0.21 21.94 5.29
C TRP A 554 0.00 22.83 4.06
N ASN A 555 1.09 23.32 3.47
CA ASN A 555 1.08 23.99 2.18
C ASN A 555 1.59 23.02 1.11
N LYS A 556 0.67 22.48 0.32
CA LYS A 556 0.93 21.47 -0.72
C LYS A 556 1.79 22.03 -1.85
N GLU A 557 1.59 23.30 -2.24
CA GLU A 557 2.34 23.93 -3.35
C GLU A 557 3.80 24.18 -2.98
N LYS A 558 4.04 24.61 -1.73
CA LYS A 558 5.38 24.91 -1.22
C LYS A 558 6.04 23.72 -0.55
N PHE A 559 5.34 22.62 -0.40
CA PHE A 559 5.78 21.46 0.39
C PHE A 559 6.35 21.87 1.75
N SER A 560 5.58 22.61 2.52
CA SER A 560 6.03 23.15 3.81
C SER A 560 4.96 23.05 4.89
N GLY A 561 5.39 22.83 6.14
CA GLY A 561 4.54 22.71 7.31
C GLY A 561 4.43 21.29 7.84
N VAL A 562 3.24 20.91 8.34
CA VAL A 562 2.95 19.58 8.90
C VAL A 562 2.07 18.81 7.91
N PRO A 563 2.60 17.80 7.19
CA PRO A 563 1.86 17.14 6.11
C PRO A 563 0.81 16.14 6.61
N PHE A 564 0.91 15.65 7.85
CA PHE A 564 0.07 14.58 8.38
C PHE A 564 -0.64 14.99 9.67
N PHE A 565 -1.80 14.40 9.91
CA PHE A 565 -2.54 14.56 11.17
C PHE A 565 -1.71 14.10 12.36
N THR A 566 -1.04 12.96 12.25
CA THR A 566 -0.08 12.47 13.24
C THR A 566 0.96 11.56 12.56
N THR A 567 2.01 11.23 13.33
CA THR A 567 3.13 10.44 12.83
C THR A 567 3.58 9.45 13.88
N SER A 568 3.70 8.17 13.51
CA SER A 568 4.40 7.16 14.29
C SER A 568 5.84 6.99 13.80
N PHE A 569 6.72 6.53 14.69
CA PHE A 569 8.16 6.34 14.41
C PHE A 569 8.60 4.95 14.80
N GLY A 570 9.64 4.46 14.15
CA GLY A 570 10.18 3.16 14.48
C GLY A 570 11.56 2.90 13.91
N ALA A 571 12.16 1.86 14.45
CA ALA A 571 13.42 1.33 13.99
C ALA A 571 13.38 -0.20 14.00
N ILE A 572 14.12 -0.83 13.08
CA ILE A 572 14.12 -2.27 12.88
C ILE A 572 15.55 -2.78 12.61
N THR A 573 15.84 -3.99 13.11
CA THR A 573 17.01 -4.77 12.68
C THR A 573 16.57 -6.11 12.13
N VAL A 574 17.23 -6.53 11.06
CA VAL A 574 17.09 -7.87 10.45
C VAL A 574 18.43 -8.57 10.55
N GLU A 575 18.43 -9.73 11.17
CA GLU A 575 19.60 -10.63 11.24
C GLU A 575 19.31 -11.89 10.41
N LEU A 576 20.19 -12.21 9.48
CA LEU A 576 20.00 -13.32 8.55
C LEU A 576 21.28 -14.11 8.28
N GLU A 577 21.08 -15.31 7.74
CA GLU A 577 22.11 -16.18 7.19
C GLU A 577 21.77 -16.51 5.74
N ILE A 578 22.78 -16.63 4.90
CA ILE A 578 22.63 -17.06 3.50
C ILE A 578 23.45 -18.33 3.32
N ASP A 579 22.81 -19.37 2.85
CA ASP A 579 23.45 -20.65 2.57
C ASP A 579 24.44 -20.50 1.40
N PRO A 580 25.72 -20.91 1.56
CA PRO A 580 26.74 -20.67 0.54
C PRO A 580 26.58 -21.52 -0.72
N PHE A 581 25.77 -22.59 -0.68
CA PHE A 581 25.57 -23.53 -1.79
C PHE A 581 24.26 -23.21 -2.57
N THR A 582 23.20 -22.92 -1.83
CA THR A 582 21.86 -22.70 -2.42
C THR A 582 21.49 -21.23 -2.54
N TYR A 583 22.26 -20.34 -1.91
CA TYR A 583 21.96 -18.90 -1.75
C TYR A 583 20.61 -18.62 -1.10
N LYS A 584 20.01 -19.62 -0.46
CA LYS A 584 18.76 -19.46 0.26
C LYS A 584 18.97 -18.57 1.48
N ILE A 585 18.15 -17.54 1.58
CA ILE A 585 18.16 -16.60 2.70
C ILE A 585 17.34 -17.19 3.84
N LYS A 586 17.90 -17.18 5.05
CA LYS A 586 17.23 -17.61 6.28
C LYS A 586 17.27 -16.50 7.31
N ILE A 587 16.11 -15.97 7.65
CA ILE A 587 16.00 -14.93 8.67
C ILE A 587 16.15 -15.56 10.05
N LYS A 588 17.08 -15.04 10.84
CA LYS A 588 17.40 -15.52 12.19
C LYS A 588 16.60 -14.79 13.25
N LYS A 589 16.53 -13.46 13.14
CA LYS A 589 15.85 -12.60 14.12
C LYS A 589 15.48 -11.26 13.52
N ILE A 590 14.30 -10.77 13.91
CA ILE A 590 13.89 -9.39 13.67
C ILE A 590 13.58 -8.75 15.01
N ASN A 591 14.20 -7.58 15.28
CA ASN A 591 13.82 -6.75 16.41
C ASN A 591 13.25 -5.43 15.87
N THR A 592 12.14 -4.99 16.43
CA THR A 592 11.54 -3.70 16.08
C THR A 592 11.12 -2.95 17.33
N ILE A 593 11.39 -1.65 17.34
CA ILE A 593 10.99 -0.73 18.39
C ILE A 593 10.17 0.39 17.77
N LEU A 594 8.98 0.61 18.29
CA LEU A 594 7.97 1.48 17.71
C LEU A 594 7.46 2.51 18.74
N ASN A 595 7.29 3.74 18.29
CA ASN A 595 6.63 4.80 19.05
C ASN A 595 5.36 5.24 18.28
N ALA A 596 4.22 4.71 18.71
CA ALA A 596 2.91 4.94 18.10
C ALA A 596 1.92 5.63 19.03
N GLY A 597 2.43 6.39 20.00
CA GLY A 597 1.58 6.96 21.04
C GLY A 597 1.08 5.88 22.01
N LYS A 598 -0.05 6.13 22.65
CA LYS A 598 -0.65 5.20 23.61
C LYS A 598 -1.21 3.96 22.92
N ILE A 599 -0.74 2.79 23.33
CA ILE A 599 -1.24 1.51 22.79
C ILE A 599 -2.53 1.11 23.53
N VAL A 600 -3.63 1.00 22.78
CA VAL A 600 -4.96 0.69 23.36
C VAL A 600 -5.09 -0.81 23.67
N LEU A 601 -4.69 -1.67 22.70
CA LEU A 601 -4.76 -3.13 22.78
C LEU A 601 -3.37 -3.73 22.47
N PRO A 602 -2.48 -3.93 23.48
CA PRO A 602 -1.10 -4.34 23.24
C PRO A 602 -0.92 -5.63 22.43
N LYS A 603 -1.69 -6.68 22.73
CA LYS A 603 -1.60 -7.96 22.01
C LYS A 603 -2.04 -7.84 20.55
N VAL A 604 -3.09 -7.04 20.28
CA VAL A 604 -3.56 -6.78 18.91
C VAL A 604 -2.51 -6.00 18.14
N ALA A 605 -1.94 -4.97 18.75
CA ALA A 605 -0.87 -4.16 18.14
C ALA A 605 0.38 -5.01 17.83
N GLU A 606 0.81 -5.87 18.76
CA GLU A 606 1.93 -6.78 18.56
C GLU A 606 1.67 -7.75 17.38
N ASN A 607 0.49 -8.35 17.34
CA ASN A 607 0.10 -9.28 16.26
C ASN A 607 0.02 -8.56 14.90
N SER A 608 -0.53 -7.34 14.84
CA SER A 608 -0.55 -6.51 13.64
C SER A 608 0.87 -6.27 13.10
N VAL A 609 1.81 -5.91 13.97
CA VAL A 609 3.21 -5.70 13.57
C VAL A 609 3.85 -6.98 13.05
N LYS A 610 3.66 -8.12 13.73
CA LYS A 610 4.17 -9.42 13.30
C LYS A 610 3.60 -9.82 11.94
N LEU A 611 2.30 -9.60 11.72
CA LEU A 611 1.65 -9.86 10.45
C LEU A 611 2.18 -8.93 9.34
N ALA A 612 2.36 -7.64 9.62
CA ALA A 612 2.95 -6.70 8.67
C ALA A 612 4.39 -7.09 8.27
N ILE A 613 5.17 -7.63 9.21
CA ILE A 613 6.50 -8.19 8.92
C ILE A 613 6.41 -9.38 7.96
N GLN A 614 5.51 -10.32 8.21
CA GLN A 614 5.31 -11.49 7.33
C GLN A 614 4.90 -11.06 5.91
N HIS A 615 3.91 -10.17 5.80
CA HIS A 615 3.46 -9.66 4.49
C HIS A 615 4.58 -8.94 3.74
N THR A 616 5.31 -8.07 4.42
CA THR A 616 6.42 -7.35 3.77
C THR A 616 7.53 -8.30 3.33
N LEU A 617 7.86 -9.32 4.13
CA LEU A 617 8.86 -10.32 3.75
C LEU A 617 8.42 -11.15 2.54
N SER A 618 7.15 -11.54 2.46
CA SER A 618 6.64 -12.30 1.30
C SER A 618 6.70 -11.51 -0.01
N GLU A 619 6.72 -10.17 0.08
CA GLU A 619 6.95 -9.30 -1.08
C GLU A 619 8.44 -9.13 -1.45
N LEU A 620 9.35 -9.39 -0.51
CA LEU A 620 10.79 -9.15 -0.69
C LEU A 620 11.55 -10.41 -1.10
N VAL A 621 11.15 -11.57 -0.61
CA VAL A 621 11.86 -12.83 -0.82
C VAL A 621 10.87 -13.99 -0.92
N GLU A 622 11.09 -14.88 -1.88
CA GLU A 622 10.21 -16.03 -2.13
C GLU A 622 10.34 -17.09 -1.04
N GLY A 623 9.18 -17.59 -0.57
CA GLY A 623 9.07 -18.80 0.25
C GLY A 623 9.57 -18.70 1.68
N GLU A 624 9.97 -17.53 2.15
CA GLU A 624 10.45 -17.39 3.54
C GLU A 624 9.30 -17.02 4.47
N VAL A 625 9.01 -17.92 5.40
CA VAL A 625 8.07 -17.68 6.51
C VAL A 625 8.88 -17.66 7.80
N ILE A 626 8.90 -16.51 8.48
CA ILE A 626 9.59 -16.40 9.77
C ILE A 626 8.66 -16.79 10.92
N PRO A 627 9.05 -17.73 11.81
CA PRO A 627 8.29 -18.03 13.02
C PRO A 627 8.14 -16.80 13.93
N TYR A 628 6.96 -16.63 14.52
CA TYR A 628 6.65 -15.45 15.36
C TYR A 628 7.57 -15.26 16.57
N GLU A 629 8.13 -16.33 17.11
CA GLU A 629 9.08 -16.27 18.21
C GLU A 629 10.43 -15.63 17.84
N LYS A 630 10.73 -15.55 16.55
CA LYS A 630 11.93 -14.84 16.04
C LYS A 630 11.69 -13.36 15.81
N ILE A 631 10.45 -12.88 15.98
CA ILE A 631 10.06 -11.49 15.82
C ILE A 631 9.84 -10.88 17.21
N ALA A 632 10.72 -9.98 17.62
CA ALA A 632 10.60 -9.22 18.84
C ALA A 632 10.03 -7.82 18.55
N VAL A 633 8.89 -7.50 19.17
CA VAL A 633 8.20 -6.21 19.02
C VAL A 633 8.18 -5.50 20.36
N PHE A 634 8.64 -4.25 20.40
CA PHE A 634 8.61 -3.41 21.58
C PHE A 634 7.99 -2.07 21.26
N PHE A 635 7.13 -1.60 22.15
CA PHE A 635 6.51 -0.29 22.07
C PHE A 635 7.13 0.65 23.11
N MET A 636 7.49 1.84 22.67
CA MET A 636 7.91 2.91 23.57
C MET A 636 6.70 3.42 24.38
N ASN A 637 6.87 3.63 25.66
CA ASN A 637 5.85 4.29 26.47
C ASN A 637 5.64 5.73 26.00
N SER A 638 4.39 6.10 25.75
CA SER A 638 4.05 7.43 25.27
C SER A 638 2.64 7.83 25.73
N GLU A 639 2.48 9.07 26.14
CA GLU A 639 1.17 9.68 26.46
C GLU A 639 0.53 10.38 25.25
N ASN A 640 1.21 10.39 24.08
CA ASN A 640 0.67 10.94 22.85
C ASN A 640 -0.56 10.14 22.37
N GLU A 641 -1.37 10.75 21.52
CA GLU A 641 -2.52 10.07 20.90
C GLU A 641 -2.07 8.82 20.13
N SER A 642 -2.91 7.79 20.19
CA SER A 642 -2.70 6.53 19.49
C SER A 642 -2.57 6.75 17.98
N THR A 643 -1.56 6.16 17.36
CA THR A 643 -1.28 6.32 15.93
C THR A 643 -1.15 4.95 15.28
N GLN A 644 -1.70 4.80 14.08
CA GLN A 644 -1.59 3.59 13.28
C GLN A 644 -0.12 3.26 12.96
N ILE A 645 0.23 1.97 12.98
CA ILE A 645 1.62 1.48 12.84
C ILE A 645 1.83 0.53 11.66
N ASP A 646 0.77 0.01 11.07
CA ASP A 646 0.85 -1.09 10.08
C ASP A 646 1.74 -0.73 8.89
N GLY A 647 1.57 0.48 8.32
CA GLY A 647 2.38 0.95 7.22
C GLY A 647 3.85 1.26 7.56
N LEU A 648 4.20 1.38 8.85
CA LEU A 648 5.58 1.70 9.25
C LEU A 648 6.55 0.55 8.93
N ILE A 649 6.12 -0.69 9.11
CA ILE A 649 6.94 -1.87 8.85
C ILE A 649 7.32 -1.97 7.37
N SER A 650 6.36 -1.78 6.47
CA SER A 650 6.61 -1.82 5.02
C SER A 650 7.55 -0.72 4.54
N ARG A 651 7.72 0.35 5.31
CA ARG A 651 8.67 1.44 5.03
C ARG A 651 10.09 1.11 5.46
N ILE A 652 10.27 0.49 6.63
CA ILE A 652 11.61 0.30 7.21
C ILE A 652 12.21 -1.10 6.99
N LEU A 653 11.37 -2.13 6.93
CA LEU A 653 11.85 -3.52 6.78
C LEU A 653 12.60 -3.78 5.45
N PRO A 654 12.17 -3.29 4.28
CA PRO A 654 12.87 -3.55 3.01
C PRO A 654 14.34 -3.11 3.02
N ALA A 655 14.62 -1.94 3.59
CA ALA A 655 15.98 -1.41 3.67
C ALA A 655 16.84 -2.18 4.69
N ALA A 656 16.28 -2.52 5.84
CA ALA A 656 16.99 -3.33 6.83
C ALA A 656 17.33 -4.73 6.28
N PHE A 657 16.39 -5.35 5.56
CA PHE A 657 16.58 -6.64 4.91
C PHE A 657 17.68 -6.57 3.84
N SER A 658 17.58 -5.65 2.88
CA SER A 658 18.58 -5.51 1.81
C SER A 658 19.96 -5.14 2.34
N SER A 659 20.03 -4.31 3.40
CA SER A 659 21.30 -3.98 4.07
C SER A 659 21.95 -5.20 4.74
N ALA A 660 21.14 -6.10 5.33
CA ALA A 660 21.63 -7.34 5.90
C ALA A 660 22.18 -8.29 4.84
N VAL A 661 21.49 -8.43 3.70
CA VAL A 661 21.95 -9.22 2.54
C VAL A 661 23.24 -8.61 1.98
N SER A 662 23.27 -7.29 1.81
CA SER A 662 24.46 -6.55 1.32
C SER A 662 25.69 -6.80 2.20
N GLN A 663 25.50 -6.80 3.52
CA GLN A 663 26.60 -7.08 4.46
C GLN A 663 27.07 -8.54 4.37
N ALA A 664 26.12 -9.49 4.38
CA ALA A 664 26.42 -10.92 4.33
C ALA A 664 27.26 -11.29 3.11
N LEU A 665 26.94 -10.73 1.95
CA LEU A 665 27.59 -11.04 0.68
C LEU A 665 28.72 -10.07 0.31
N SER A 666 28.93 -9.00 1.07
CA SER A 666 29.82 -7.89 0.71
C SER A 666 29.48 -7.28 -0.67
N LEU A 667 28.20 -7.24 -1.04
CA LEU A 667 27.66 -6.74 -2.29
C LEU A 667 26.74 -5.55 -2.07
N GLU A 668 26.59 -4.68 -3.06
CA GLU A 668 25.57 -3.64 -3.03
C GLU A 668 24.25 -4.18 -3.58
N ILE A 669 23.23 -4.35 -2.73
CA ILE A 669 21.88 -4.72 -3.14
C ILE A 669 21.08 -3.45 -3.34
N ASN A 670 20.87 -3.08 -4.59
CA ASN A 670 20.23 -1.83 -5.00
C ASN A 670 18.85 -2.02 -5.64
N THR A 671 18.37 -3.27 -5.72
CA THR A 671 17.08 -3.63 -6.34
C THR A 671 16.29 -4.58 -5.46
N ILE A 672 14.98 -4.33 -5.30
CA ILE A 672 14.00 -5.23 -4.68
C ILE A 672 12.81 -5.49 -5.62
N PRO A 673 12.11 -6.64 -5.51
CA PRO A 673 12.36 -7.78 -4.62
C PRO A 673 13.60 -8.60 -5.00
N LEU A 674 14.09 -9.40 -4.04
CA LEU A 674 15.20 -10.32 -4.24
C LEU A 674 14.69 -11.76 -4.33
N ASN A 675 15.20 -12.51 -5.29
CA ASN A 675 15.10 -13.98 -5.32
C ASN A 675 16.48 -14.60 -5.40
N THR A 676 16.57 -15.92 -5.20
CA THR A 676 17.83 -16.65 -5.21
C THR A 676 18.60 -16.46 -6.52
N GLU A 677 17.92 -16.41 -7.66
CA GLU A 677 18.52 -16.19 -8.99
C GLU A 677 19.16 -14.79 -9.11
N LYS A 678 18.49 -13.74 -8.59
CA LYS A 678 19.05 -12.38 -8.58
C LYS A 678 20.28 -12.29 -7.68
N VAL A 679 20.21 -12.88 -6.49
CA VAL A 679 21.36 -12.95 -5.58
C VAL A 679 22.54 -13.61 -6.28
N PHE A 680 22.32 -14.74 -6.96
CA PHE A 680 23.35 -15.43 -7.72
C PHE A 680 23.94 -14.57 -8.86
N LYS A 681 23.06 -13.92 -9.65
CA LYS A 681 23.51 -13.03 -10.75
C LYS A 681 24.36 -11.86 -10.24
N GLU A 682 24.02 -11.24 -9.12
CA GLU A 682 24.80 -10.15 -8.52
C GLU A 682 26.18 -10.64 -8.06
N ILE A 683 26.26 -11.84 -7.47
CA ILE A 683 27.54 -12.46 -7.10
C ILE A 683 28.42 -12.68 -8.33
N MET A 684 27.86 -13.28 -9.38
CA MET A 684 28.58 -13.57 -10.64
C MET A 684 29.06 -12.28 -11.33
N ALA A 685 28.23 -11.24 -11.37
CA ALA A 685 28.61 -9.96 -11.97
C ALA A 685 29.79 -9.29 -11.24
N ASN A 686 29.81 -9.39 -9.91
CA ASN A 686 30.89 -8.82 -9.09
C ASN A 686 32.22 -9.56 -9.28
N GLU A 687 32.21 -10.89 -9.38
CA GLU A 687 33.42 -11.69 -9.63
C GLU A 687 34.03 -11.40 -11.00
N ASN A 688 33.21 -11.29 -12.04
CA ASN A 688 33.70 -10.95 -13.39
C ASN A 688 34.34 -9.55 -13.42
N SER A 689 33.85 -8.59 -12.62
CA SER A 689 34.41 -7.25 -12.51
C SER A 689 35.73 -7.18 -11.73
N THR A 690 35.96 -8.13 -10.81
CA THR A 690 37.21 -8.22 -10.03
C THR A 690 38.31 -8.97 -10.79
N ASN A 691 37.98 -9.91 -11.66
CA ASN A 691 38.92 -10.66 -12.49
C ASN A 691 39.43 -9.90 -13.73
N THR A 692 38.76 -8.76 -14.06
CA THR A 692 39.16 -7.87 -15.18
C THR A 692 40.00 -6.67 -14.73
N LYS A 693 40.32 -6.56 -13.47
CA LYS A 693 41.26 -5.57 -12.88
C LYS A 693 42.50 -6.25 -12.37
#